data_ba755d3bb37aa0741dd6ebbe4f2e7bd7
#
_entry.id   ba755d3bb37aa0741dd6ebbe4f2e7bd7
#
_cell.length_a   1.000
_cell.length_b   1.000
_cell.length_c   1.000
_cell.angle_alpha   90.00
_cell.angle_beta   90.00
_cell.angle_gamma   90.00
#
_symmetry.space_group_name_H-M   'P 1'
#
loop_
_entity.id
_entity.type
_entity.pdbx_description
1 polymer ?
#
loop_
_entity_poly.entity_id
_entity_poly.type
_entity_poly.pdbx_seq_one_letter_code
_entity_poly.pdbx_strand_id
1 'polypeptide(L)'
;MAKILIVTGVKPAKLVRYAADELAGYIKRLFHLSVRVAATPGKSNGQIITLDARTPPIPSRLSDQGYVLRPVEFDNRPMFQVAGGSAKAIMWAVYDLVERWGVRYQLHGDLLPDRPGRMRLPKQGILCEPDLKWRAFRTYNDFANNECTWAAADYQVLIDQLAKMRMNSIVVVSRPQDPFADLQFKGARKTLAVSNFGFRPVIHPDHPGFELFRESGDADRGVFVNPDLDGHSSYEKAHAAGKRYLQKIFRMAHARGMSCCLKMIYTDYDPAIKDRLLELTKTRHKAARGQVTRIRYGDCLEGPSLEVARCMSIRNPLFLELIAATIQAHIDCVPDADFFCLGTTEFRESAADCQLAWKKLDRKYGVNKIATLDQLVEEARTMAEGAPDRSERSLRADIVALHVLDVLLNEQGVDLSRARKNARIIATALSPELHRFLPLIFPRGTPYIAEMGYRPGYVARRADTLKLDEPGQLSMSLVISLEDDNIGLVPQLTGPAVHKLVQALRSSGADGFYTRQWLHSNLLPTLHYLTHASWERGWTPAKAYKHFFEDLCGPRAMAPIATAFRALENLTENLHAVAFHLSFPLPAFMAVLWENWPATHTPERLSEIARIFERITNGLEQAVKVSKPAGKEYLQSLERHCRHAVFFVNALTDLSAAHEAKCQADAAQKARDFEELDQWSATTAAHLEQCACNMRNACEAFAEGVRDRCGLGALATLNSYWLDVANAYATVAKIRTSFHHVVES
;
A
#
# COMPACT_ATOMS: atom_id res chain seq x y z
N MET A 1 -9.37 22.87 40.52
CA MET A 1 -8.97 22.15 39.27
C MET A 1 -8.13 23.09 38.41
N ALA A 2 -6.97 22.65 37.94
CA ALA A 2 -6.16 23.45 37.02
C ALA A 2 -6.97 23.72 35.73
N LYS A 3 -7.03 24.98 35.32
CA LYS A 3 -7.76 25.39 34.12
C LYS A 3 -6.74 25.60 32.99
N ILE A 4 -6.97 24.98 31.83
CA ILE A 4 -6.18 25.19 30.64
C ILE A 4 -6.98 26.09 29.68
N LEU A 5 -6.33 27.08 29.13
CA LEU A 5 -6.87 27.96 28.10
C LEU A 5 -6.10 27.75 26.80
N ILE A 6 -6.79 27.33 25.74
CA ILE A 6 -6.25 27.25 24.39
C ILE A 6 -6.68 28.51 23.62
N VAL A 7 -5.73 29.25 23.09
CA VAL A 7 -5.96 30.52 22.38
C VAL A 7 -5.69 30.31 20.90
N THR A 8 -6.69 30.62 20.05
CA THR A 8 -6.60 30.37 18.58
C THR A 8 -6.44 31.65 17.75
N GLY A 9 -6.47 32.82 18.38
CA GLY A 9 -6.58 34.09 17.66
C GLY A 9 -8.02 34.39 17.21
N VAL A 10 -8.23 35.60 16.70
CA VAL A 10 -9.52 36.04 16.16
C VAL A 10 -9.66 35.54 14.72
N LYS A 11 -10.77 34.86 14.39
CA LYS A 11 -11.05 34.24 13.08
C LYS A 11 -9.96 33.23 12.65
N PRO A 12 -9.70 32.16 13.43
CA PRO A 12 -8.73 31.14 13.06
C PRO A 12 -9.18 30.39 11.81
N ALA A 13 -8.22 29.90 11.02
CA ALA A 13 -8.51 28.96 9.93
C ALA A 13 -9.23 27.70 10.48
N LYS A 14 -10.09 27.08 9.66
CA LYS A 14 -10.87 25.90 10.06
C LYS A 14 -9.97 24.78 10.65
N LEU A 15 -8.80 24.57 10.05
CA LEU A 15 -7.85 23.54 10.49
C LEU A 15 -7.17 23.88 11.83
N VAL A 16 -6.95 25.18 12.13
CA VAL A 16 -6.45 25.60 13.45
C VAL A 16 -7.52 25.40 14.53
N ARG A 17 -8.79 25.65 14.20
CA ARG A 17 -9.90 25.38 15.12
C ARG A 17 -9.98 23.88 15.39
N TYR A 18 -9.93 23.06 14.36
CA TYR A 18 -9.90 21.60 14.48
C TYR A 18 -8.74 21.14 15.39
N ALA A 19 -7.52 21.65 15.16
CA ALA A 19 -6.36 21.34 15.99
C ALA A 19 -6.54 21.76 17.47
N ALA A 20 -7.20 22.87 17.74
CA ALA A 20 -7.50 23.32 19.10
C ALA A 20 -8.51 22.39 19.80
N ASP A 21 -9.53 21.93 19.07
CA ASP A 21 -10.55 21.02 19.59
C ASP A 21 -9.93 19.63 19.86
N GLU A 22 -9.06 19.14 18.97
CA GLU A 22 -8.27 17.91 19.18
C GLU A 22 -7.40 18.01 20.44
N LEU A 23 -6.61 19.10 20.57
CA LEU A 23 -5.77 19.33 21.74
C LEU A 23 -6.59 19.36 23.02
N ALA A 24 -7.72 20.06 23.01
CA ALA A 24 -8.63 20.09 24.16
C ALA A 24 -9.18 18.70 24.52
N GLY A 25 -9.52 17.90 23.50
CA GLY A 25 -9.97 16.52 23.64
C GLY A 25 -8.92 15.63 24.31
N TYR A 26 -7.66 15.69 23.84
CA TYR A 26 -6.55 14.94 24.43
C TYR A 26 -6.25 15.37 25.87
N ILE A 27 -6.21 16.67 26.15
CA ILE A 27 -5.95 17.16 27.52
C ILE A 27 -7.04 16.65 28.49
N LYS A 28 -8.31 16.68 28.06
CA LYS A 28 -9.43 16.17 28.88
C LYS A 28 -9.32 14.65 29.11
N ARG A 29 -9.06 13.88 28.05
CA ARG A 29 -8.97 12.41 28.11
C ARG A 29 -7.79 11.93 28.94
N LEU A 30 -6.60 12.54 28.75
CA LEU A 30 -5.37 12.08 29.36
C LEU A 30 -5.21 12.58 30.80
N PHE A 31 -5.58 13.84 31.08
CA PHE A 31 -5.24 14.49 32.34
C PHE A 31 -6.45 14.89 33.17
N HIS A 32 -7.67 14.68 32.67
CA HIS A 32 -8.93 15.05 33.36
C HIS A 32 -8.97 16.54 33.73
N LEU A 33 -8.30 17.40 32.95
CA LEU A 33 -8.25 18.84 33.20
C LEU A 33 -9.39 19.58 32.48
N SER A 34 -9.86 20.67 33.14
CA SER A 34 -10.83 21.58 32.51
C SER A 34 -10.13 22.41 31.41
N VAL A 35 -10.65 22.38 30.18
CA VAL A 35 -10.09 23.09 29.05
C VAL A 35 -11.14 24.00 28.42
N ARG A 36 -10.74 25.24 28.10
CA ARG A 36 -11.54 26.20 27.32
C ARG A 36 -10.76 26.63 26.09
N VAL A 37 -11.43 26.69 24.95
CA VAL A 37 -10.91 27.27 23.71
C VAL A 37 -11.49 28.69 23.57
N ALA A 38 -10.63 29.68 23.29
CA ALA A 38 -11.03 31.07 23.15
C ALA A 38 -10.19 31.79 22.06
N ALA A 39 -10.72 32.91 21.57
CA ALA A 39 -10.01 33.72 20.60
C ALA A 39 -8.83 34.51 21.19
N THR A 40 -8.95 34.93 22.44
CA THR A 40 -7.97 35.77 23.16
C THR A 40 -7.71 35.25 24.57
N PRO A 41 -6.54 35.56 25.18
CA PRO A 41 -6.20 35.09 26.51
C PRO A 41 -7.14 35.59 27.63
N GLY A 42 -7.76 36.76 27.44
CA GLY A 42 -8.60 37.37 28.48
C GLY A 42 -7.88 37.51 29.82
N LYS A 43 -8.63 37.51 30.93
CA LYS A 43 -8.11 37.53 32.31
C LYS A 43 -8.01 36.08 32.85
N SER A 44 -7.32 35.17 32.20
CA SER A 44 -7.16 33.79 32.65
C SER A 44 -6.02 33.66 33.65
N ASN A 45 -6.26 33.00 34.79
CA ASN A 45 -5.21 32.62 35.74
C ASN A 45 -4.71 31.19 35.53
N GLY A 46 -5.15 30.49 34.47
CA GLY A 46 -4.74 29.15 34.11
C GLY A 46 -3.53 29.12 33.19
N GLN A 47 -3.03 27.89 32.92
CA GLN A 47 -2.01 27.69 31.94
C GLN A 47 -2.54 28.00 30.53
N ILE A 48 -1.83 28.84 29.76
CA ILE A 48 -2.23 29.26 28.42
C ILE A 48 -1.40 28.54 27.37
N ILE A 49 -2.08 27.92 26.40
CA ILE A 49 -1.47 27.36 25.21
C ILE A 49 -2.01 28.16 24.01
N THR A 50 -1.14 28.77 23.22
CA THR A 50 -1.55 29.55 22.05
C THR A 50 -1.26 28.80 20.75
N LEU A 51 -2.25 28.73 19.86
CA LEU A 51 -2.16 28.22 18.50
C LEU A 51 -2.13 29.36 17.48
N ASP A 52 -1.89 30.58 17.94
CA ASP A 52 -1.74 31.76 17.09
C ASP A 52 -0.27 31.96 16.68
N ALA A 53 -0.01 31.93 15.38
CA ALA A 53 1.32 32.14 14.84
C ALA A 53 1.80 33.61 14.91
N ARG A 54 0.90 34.57 15.21
CA ARG A 54 1.18 36.01 15.18
C ARG A 54 1.63 36.57 16.51
N THR A 55 1.29 35.87 17.60
CA THR A 55 1.45 36.42 18.93
C THR A 55 2.00 35.38 19.92
N PRO A 56 3.26 35.42 20.29
CA PRO A 56 4.35 36.23 19.74
C PRO A 56 4.78 35.78 18.34
N PRO A 57 5.51 36.60 17.59
CA PRO A 57 5.95 36.25 16.23
C PRO A 57 6.71 34.92 16.17
N ILE A 58 6.43 34.14 15.15
CA ILE A 58 7.18 32.90 14.88
C ILE A 58 8.55 33.21 14.26
N PRO A 59 9.53 32.30 14.36
CA PRO A 59 10.79 32.43 13.63
C PRO A 59 10.56 32.63 12.13
N SER A 60 11.26 33.59 11.54
CA SER A 60 11.07 34.01 10.13
C SER A 60 11.46 32.97 9.07
N ARG A 61 11.94 31.78 9.48
CA ARG A 61 12.46 30.73 8.59
C ARG A 61 11.61 29.46 8.54
N LEU A 62 10.40 29.45 9.10
CA LEU A 62 9.54 28.27 9.00
C LEU A 62 9.02 28.11 7.56
N SER A 63 9.17 26.90 7.01
CA SER A 63 8.46 26.51 5.80
C SER A 63 6.94 26.42 6.07
N ASP A 64 6.14 26.22 5.02
CA ASP A 64 4.69 25.96 5.18
C ASP A 64 4.39 24.66 5.93
N GLN A 65 5.41 23.84 6.17
CA GLN A 65 5.34 22.57 6.91
C GLN A 65 6.02 22.63 8.27
N GLY A 66 6.92 23.58 8.48
CA GLY A 66 7.67 23.73 9.72
C GLY A 66 6.79 24.24 10.87
N TYR A 67 7.14 23.83 12.10
CA TYR A 67 6.46 24.28 13.31
C TYR A 67 7.40 24.45 14.50
N VAL A 68 6.90 25.13 15.52
CA VAL A 68 7.61 25.37 16.78
C VAL A 68 6.72 25.08 17.98
N LEU A 69 7.31 24.44 19.00
CA LEU A 69 6.74 24.25 20.35
C LEU A 69 7.68 24.93 21.34
N ARG A 70 7.23 25.99 22.03
CA ARG A 70 8.12 26.71 22.94
C ARG A 70 7.40 27.44 24.08
N PRO A 71 8.01 27.54 25.27
CA PRO A 71 7.59 28.51 26.27
C PRO A 71 7.86 29.94 25.74
N VAL A 72 6.95 30.86 25.99
CA VAL A 72 7.06 32.26 25.60
C VAL A 72 6.48 33.14 26.70
N GLU A 73 6.90 34.38 26.75
CA GLU A 73 6.28 35.42 27.56
C GLU A 73 5.65 36.46 26.63
N PHE A 74 4.39 36.79 26.89
CA PHE A 74 3.65 37.80 26.11
C PHE A 74 2.74 38.58 27.04
N ASP A 75 2.81 39.91 26.99
CA ASP A 75 2.12 40.83 27.90
C ASP A 75 2.37 40.47 29.37
N ASN A 76 3.63 40.22 29.76
CA ASN A 76 4.05 39.79 31.08
C ASN A 76 3.33 38.51 31.59
N ARG A 77 2.93 37.63 30.67
CA ARG A 77 2.28 36.36 30.97
C ARG A 77 3.05 35.19 30.36
N PRO A 78 3.35 34.16 31.16
CA PRO A 78 3.91 32.94 30.62
C PRO A 78 2.87 32.16 29.84
N MET A 79 3.20 31.80 28.60
CA MET A 79 2.39 31.00 27.69
C MET A 79 3.22 29.90 27.07
N PHE A 80 2.54 28.92 26.50
CA PHE A 80 3.18 27.92 25.62
C PHE A 80 2.69 28.10 24.21
N GLN A 81 3.59 28.41 23.29
CA GLN A 81 3.28 28.62 21.88
C GLN A 81 3.41 27.31 21.10
N VAL A 82 2.33 26.96 20.39
CA VAL A 82 2.25 25.92 19.36
C VAL A 82 1.99 26.65 18.05
N ALA A 83 3.01 26.83 17.22
CA ALA A 83 2.89 27.65 16.02
C ALA A 83 3.51 26.94 14.80
N GLY A 84 3.09 27.30 13.60
CA GLY A 84 3.60 26.72 12.37
C GLY A 84 3.52 27.70 11.20
N GLY A 85 4.27 27.44 10.14
CA GLY A 85 4.27 28.22 8.92
C GLY A 85 2.96 28.18 8.14
N SER A 86 2.08 27.21 8.47
CA SER A 86 0.72 27.10 7.93
C SER A 86 -0.24 26.49 8.95
N ALA A 87 -1.54 26.50 8.63
CA ALA A 87 -2.56 25.85 9.47
C ALA A 87 -2.35 24.34 9.64
N LYS A 88 -1.86 23.64 8.61
CA LYS A 88 -1.51 22.20 8.69
C LYS A 88 -0.32 21.98 9.61
N ALA A 89 0.69 22.84 9.57
CA ALA A 89 1.85 22.76 10.44
C ALA A 89 1.49 22.97 11.92
N ILE A 90 0.55 23.86 12.23
CA ILE A 90 -0.01 24.03 13.58
C ILE A 90 -0.70 22.74 14.05
N MET A 91 -1.48 22.11 13.20
CA MET A 91 -2.13 20.82 13.51
C MET A 91 -1.08 19.74 13.81
N TRP A 92 -0.04 19.64 13.00
CA TRP A 92 1.06 18.69 13.25
C TRP A 92 1.83 18.96 14.54
N ALA A 93 2.03 20.25 14.87
CA ALA A 93 2.63 20.65 16.16
C ALA A 93 1.77 20.20 17.34
N VAL A 94 0.44 20.27 17.24
CA VAL A 94 -0.47 19.73 18.26
C VAL A 94 -0.28 18.24 18.41
N TYR A 95 -0.22 17.49 17.30
CA TYR A 95 -0.06 16.03 17.37
C TYR A 95 1.34 15.61 17.86
N ASP A 96 2.40 16.32 17.52
CA ASP A 96 3.73 16.11 18.12
C ASP A 96 3.71 16.35 19.62
N LEU A 97 3.03 17.40 20.09
CA LEU A 97 2.88 17.67 21.51
C LEU A 97 2.12 16.55 22.23
N VAL A 98 1.05 16.03 21.63
CA VAL A 98 0.25 14.93 22.17
C VAL A 98 1.04 13.61 22.21
N GLU A 99 1.81 13.34 21.18
CA GLU A 99 2.69 12.17 21.11
C GLU A 99 3.73 12.16 22.22
N ARG A 100 4.27 13.34 22.62
CA ARG A 100 5.18 13.51 23.76
C ARG A 100 4.52 13.21 25.12
N TRP A 101 3.21 13.15 25.18
CA TRP A 101 2.45 12.69 26.36
C TRP A 101 2.22 11.18 26.38
N GLY A 102 2.83 10.43 25.43
CA GLY A 102 2.78 8.97 25.34
C GLY A 102 1.69 8.41 24.45
N VAL A 103 0.90 9.26 23.77
CA VAL A 103 -0.05 8.79 22.74
C VAL A 103 0.71 8.25 21.54
N ARG A 104 0.23 7.17 20.95
CA ARG A 104 0.76 6.64 19.67
C ARG A 104 -0.38 6.52 18.67
N TYR A 105 -0.08 6.88 17.42
CA TYR A 105 -1.05 6.88 16.34
C TYR A 105 -0.95 5.59 15.55
N GLN A 106 -2.09 4.94 15.32
CA GLN A 106 -2.25 3.81 14.41
C GLN A 106 -3.11 4.23 13.23
N LEU A 107 -3.14 3.44 12.16
CA LEU A 107 -3.95 3.74 10.97
C LEU A 107 -5.47 3.64 11.23
N HIS A 108 -5.88 2.94 12.28
CA HIS A 108 -7.28 2.75 12.66
C HIS A 108 -7.68 3.37 14.01
N GLY A 109 -6.77 4.10 14.69
CA GLY A 109 -7.09 4.76 15.96
C GLY A 109 -5.86 5.18 16.76
N ASP A 110 -6.08 5.71 17.94
CA ASP A 110 -5.04 6.12 18.87
C ASP A 110 -4.82 5.06 19.96
N LEU A 111 -3.56 4.81 20.30
CA LEU A 111 -3.17 4.12 21.51
C LEU A 111 -2.88 5.14 22.60
N LEU A 112 -3.64 5.08 23.69
CA LEU A 112 -3.48 5.97 24.82
C LEU A 112 -2.68 5.28 25.94
N PRO A 113 -1.75 5.98 26.61
CA PRO A 113 -1.02 5.41 27.73
C PRO A 113 -1.96 5.20 28.92
N ASP A 114 -1.79 4.10 29.68
CA ASP A 114 -2.63 3.78 30.86
C ASP A 114 -2.55 4.87 31.93
N ARG A 115 -1.36 5.45 32.10
CA ARG A 115 -1.10 6.49 33.11
C ARG A 115 -0.20 7.58 32.50
N PRO A 116 -0.78 8.63 31.94
CA PRO A 116 0.00 9.67 31.27
C PRO A 116 0.79 10.57 32.24
N GLY A 117 0.64 10.39 33.54
CA GLY A 117 1.27 11.23 34.55
C GLY A 117 0.66 12.63 34.63
N ARG A 118 1.47 13.65 34.99
CA ARG A 118 1.04 15.05 34.93
C ARG A 118 1.30 15.62 33.55
N MET A 119 0.41 16.49 33.08
CA MET A 119 0.62 17.25 31.85
C MET A 119 1.94 18.05 31.94
N ARG A 120 2.86 17.77 31.01
CA ARG A 120 4.13 18.48 30.92
C ARG A 120 4.26 19.11 29.54
N LEU A 121 4.63 20.39 29.52
CA LEU A 121 4.99 21.10 28.31
C LEU A 121 6.53 21.15 28.18
N PRO A 122 7.09 21.08 26.96
CA PRO A 122 8.52 21.23 26.75
C PRO A 122 9.08 22.50 27.42
N LYS A 123 10.17 22.35 28.16
CA LYS A 123 10.83 23.50 28.81
C LYS A 123 11.73 24.29 27.86
N GLN A 124 12.24 23.64 26.83
CA GLN A 124 13.05 24.23 25.77
C GLN A 124 12.24 24.33 24.48
N GLY A 125 12.55 25.32 23.67
CA GLY A 125 11.96 25.47 22.36
C GLY A 125 12.34 24.31 21.43
N ILE A 126 11.35 23.75 20.73
CA ILE A 126 11.51 22.70 19.74
C ILE A 126 11.12 23.28 18.40
N LEU A 127 12.04 23.25 17.43
CA LEU A 127 11.82 23.64 16.04
C LEU A 127 11.85 22.37 15.20
N CYS A 128 10.83 22.15 14.40
CA CYS A 128 10.73 21.00 13.49
C CYS A 128 10.49 21.48 12.06
N GLU A 129 11.33 21.01 11.15
CA GLU A 129 11.19 21.13 9.70
C GLU A 129 11.29 19.74 9.08
N PRO A 130 10.44 19.39 8.12
CA PRO A 130 10.52 18.06 7.51
C PRO A 130 11.77 17.95 6.63
N ASP A 131 12.51 16.88 6.80
CA ASP A 131 13.66 16.53 5.96
C ASP A 131 13.17 16.05 4.57
N LEU A 132 12.07 15.29 4.53
CA LEU A 132 11.37 14.89 3.31
C LEU A 132 10.05 15.64 3.17
N LYS A 133 9.93 16.46 2.13
CA LYS A 133 8.81 17.41 1.95
C LYS A 133 7.50 16.76 1.53
N TRP A 134 7.56 15.69 0.74
CA TRP A 134 6.39 14.95 0.29
C TRP A 134 6.33 13.59 0.97
N ARG A 135 5.25 13.33 1.71
CA ARG A 135 5.03 12.15 2.54
C ARG A 135 3.63 11.62 2.27
N ALA A 136 3.53 10.83 1.22
CA ALA A 136 2.25 10.36 0.72
C ALA A 136 1.95 8.93 1.16
N PHE A 137 0.69 8.66 1.43
CA PHE A 137 0.17 7.32 1.68
C PHE A 137 -0.68 6.90 0.49
N ARG A 138 -0.33 5.76 -0.13
CA ARG A 138 -1.09 5.21 -1.25
C ARG A 138 -2.21 4.33 -0.74
N THR A 139 -3.38 4.45 -1.37
CA THR A 139 -4.56 3.65 -1.08
C THR A 139 -5.16 3.08 -2.35
N TYR A 140 -6.16 2.21 -2.18
CA TYR A 140 -6.92 1.60 -3.26
C TYR A 140 -6.06 0.70 -4.15
N ASN A 141 -5.50 -0.34 -3.53
CA ASN A 141 -4.95 -1.50 -4.23
C ASN A 141 -6.06 -2.51 -4.54
N ASP A 142 -5.77 -3.55 -5.32
CA ASP A 142 -6.80 -4.42 -5.88
C ASP A 142 -7.01 -5.75 -5.14
N PHE A 143 -6.75 -5.78 -3.83
CA PHE A 143 -6.97 -6.96 -2.99
C PHE A 143 -8.00 -6.68 -1.90
N ALA A 144 -8.73 -7.71 -1.47
CA ALA A 144 -9.76 -7.55 -0.44
C ALA A 144 -9.20 -7.10 0.92
N ASN A 145 -7.93 -7.38 1.17
CA ASN A 145 -7.20 -6.98 2.38
C ASN A 145 -6.66 -5.54 2.35
N ASN A 146 -7.19 -4.68 1.50
CA ASN A 146 -6.83 -3.26 1.49
C ASN A 146 -8.03 -2.33 1.21
N GLU A 147 -7.75 -1.05 0.97
CA GLU A 147 -8.74 0.03 0.95
C GLU A 147 -9.74 -0.03 -0.22
N CYS A 148 -9.57 -0.90 -1.22
CA CYS A 148 -10.57 -1.05 -2.28
C CYS A 148 -11.90 -1.62 -1.79
N THR A 149 -11.90 -2.29 -0.62
CA THR A 149 -13.10 -2.82 0.03
C THR A 149 -13.66 -1.91 1.13
N TRP A 150 -13.09 -0.72 1.34
CA TRP A 150 -13.46 0.18 2.41
C TRP A 150 -14.59 1.13 2.02
N ALA A 151 -15.52 1.38 2.96
CA ALA A 151 -16.45 2.49 2.85
C ALA A 151 -15.72 3.84 2.99
N ALA A 152 -16.35 4.91 2.54
CA ALA A 152 -15.82 6.26 2.75
C ALA A 152 -15.69 6.65 4.23
N ALA A 153 -16.44 6.00 5.13
CA ALA A 153 -16.32 6.19 6.58
C ALA A 153 -14.98 5.67 7.11
N ASP A 154 -14.50 4.52 6.61
CA ASP A 154 -13.20 3.95 6.98
C ASP A 154 -12.05 4.86 6.52
N TYR A 155 -12.18 5.45 5.34
CA TYR A 155 -11.24 6.46 4.84
C TYR A 155 -11.16 7.71 5.72
N GLN A 156 -12.27 8.12 6.35
CA GLN A 156 -12.22 9.27 7.29
C GLN A 156 -11.29 8.98 8.45
N VAL A 157 -11.38 7.79 9.04
CA VAL A 157 -10.50 7.35 10.14
C VAL A 157 -9.04 7.34 9.66
N LEU A 158 -8.76 6.69 8.52
CA LEU A 158 -7.42 6.63 7.95
C LEU A 158 -6.82 8.02 7.73
N ILE A 159 -7.57 8.93 7.09
CA ILE A 159 -7.12 10.30 6.78
C ILE A 159 -6.82 11.07 8.06
N ASP A 160 -7.65 10.94 9.09
CA ASP A 160 -7.42 11.57 10.38
C ASP A 160 -6.14 11.05 11.04
N GLN A 161 -5.89 9.74 10.99
CA GLN A 161 -4.68 9.12 11.52
C GLN A 161 -3.43 9.49 10.72
N LEU A 162 -3.51 9.51 9.39
CA LEU A 162 -2.39 9.97 8.53
C LEU A 162 -2.01 11.42 8.84
N ALA A 163 -3.00 12.30 9.07
CA ALA A 163 -2.74 13.68 9.48
C ALA A 163 -2.02 13.74 10.84
N LYS A 164 -2.40 12.89 11.81
CA LYS A 164 -1.73 12.77 13.12
C LYS A 164 -0.28 12.28 12.97
N MET A 165 -0.02 11.36 12.05
CA MET A 165 1.33 10.89 11.69
C MET A 165 2.12 11.88 10.83
N ARG A 166 1.59 13.08 10.59
CA ARG A 166 2.24 14.14 9.81
C ARG A 166 2.46 13.78 8.33
N MET A 167 1.67 12.85 7.78
CA MET A 167 1.59 12.63 6.34
C MET A 167 0.87 13.80 5.68
N ASN A 168 1.22 14.13 4.44
CA ASN A 168 0.70 15.34 3.77
C ASN A 168 0.07 15.09 2.40
N SER A 169 -0.03 13.85 1.98
CA SER A 169 -0.67 13.50 0.72
C SER A 169 -1.31 12.12 0.79
N ILE A 170 -2.43 11.96 0.09
CA ILE A 170 -3.04 10.67 -0.20
C ILE A 170 -2.96 10.40 -1.70
N VAL A 171 -2.60 9.17 -2.07
CA VAL A 171 -2.56 8.71 -3.47
C VAL A 171 -3.58 7.61 -3.64
N VAL A 172 -4.60 7.84 -4.45
CA VAL A 172 -5.59 6.82 -4.82
C VAL A 172 -5.27 6.30 -6.22
N VAL A 173 -5.24 4.98 -6.39
CA VAL A 173 -5.03 4.36 -7.69
C VAL A 173 -6.37 4.17 -8.39
N SER A 174 -6.43 4.44 -9.68
CA SER A 174 -7.57 4.19 -10.54
C SER A 174 -7.16 3.31 -11.72
N ARG A 175 -7.88 2.25 -11.91
CA ARG A 175 -7.70 1.29 -13.00
C ARG A 175 -8.88 1.35 -13.99
N PRO A 176 -8.76 0.78 -15.20
CA PRO A 176 -9.81 0.85 -16.22
C PRO A 176 -11.16 0.30 -15.78
N GLN A 177 -11.15 -0.77 -14.96
CA GLN A 177 -12.36 -1.41 -14.47
C GLN A 177 -13.05 -0.64 -13.34
N ASP A 178 -12.34 0.23 -12.62
CA ASP A 178 -12.88 0.91 -11.45
C ASP A 178 -14.07 1.83 -11.80
N PRO A 179 -15.01 2.05 -10.89
CA PRO A 179 -16.20 2.86 -11.16
C PRO A 179 -15.94 4.38 -11.19
N PHE A 180 -14.69 4.83 -11.32
CA PHE A 180 -14.31 6.23 -11.15
C PHE A 180 -14.45 7.06 -12.42
N ALA A 181 -13.60 6.81 -13.42
CA ALA A 181 -13.60 7.57 -14.66
C ALA A 181 -14.57 6.99 -15.70
N ASP A 182 -15.38 7.84 -16.34
CA ASP A 182 -16.26 7.46 -17.44
C ASP A 182 -15.59 7.75 -18.79
N LEU A 183 -14.86 6.76 -19.29
CA LEU A 183 -14.14 6.90 -20.55
C LEU A 183 -15.09 6.72 -21.74
N GLN A 184 -15.15 7.74 -22.59
CA GLN A 184 -15.80 7.70 -23.88
C GLN A 184 -14.78 7.99 -24.99
N PHE A 185 -14.74 7.16 -26.03
CA PHE A 185 -13.78 7.31 -27.11
C PHE A 185 -14.36 6.87 -28.47
N LYS A 186 -14.40 7.79 -29.43
CA LYS A 186 -14.86 7.55 -30.83
C LYS A 186 -16.19 6.79 -30.92
N GLY A 187 -17.15 7.14 -30.07
CA GLY A 187 -18.50 6.55 -30.05
C GLY A 187 -18.64 5.28 -29.21
N ALA A 188 -17.55 4.74 -28.65
CA ALA A 188 -17.63 3.70 -27.63
C ALA A 188 -17.57 4.32 -26.22
N ARG A 189 -18.21 3.66 -25.26
CA ARG A 189 -18.17 4.01 -23.85
C ARG A 189 -17.72 2.82 -23.04
N LYS A 190 -16.96 3.07 -21.98
CA LYS A 190 -16.60 2.11 -20.95
C LYS A 190 -17.85 1.39 -20.40
N THR A 191 -17.70 0.10 -20.13
CA THR A 191 -18.80 -0.77 -19.62
C THR A 191 -18.51 -1.33 -18.23
N LEU A 192 -17.25 -1.40 -17.83
CA LEU A 192 -16.84 -1.92 -16.53
C LEU A 192 -16.93 -0.86 -15.45
N ALA A 193 -17.49 -1.21 -14.29
CA ALA A 193 -17.57 -0.37 -13.10
C ALA A 193 -17.51 -1.25 -11.85
N VAL A 194 -16.39 -1.94 -11.63
CA VAL A 194 -16.19 -2.91 -10.56
C VAL A 194 -14.89 -2.64 -9.79
N SER A 195 -14.94 -2.82 -8.47
CA SER A 195 -13.78 -2.75 -7.58
C SER A 195 -13.10 -4.12 -7.46
N ASN A 196 -11.87 -4.15 -6.95
CA ASN A 196 -11.16 -5.37 -6.55
C ASN A 196 -11.11 -6.42 -7.69
N PHE A 197 -10.90 -6.00 -8.94
CA PHE A 197 -10.95 -6.87 -10.13
C PHE A 197 -12.23 -7.70 -10.27
N GLY A 198 -13.30 -7.34 -9.58
CA GLY A 198 -14.53 -8.13 -9.50
C GLY A 198 -14.44 -9.32 -8.53
N PHE A 199 -13.35 -9.50 -7.80
CA PHE A 199 -13.22 -10.54 -6.79
C PHE A 199 -14.11 -10.25 -5.58
N ARG A 200 -14.82 -11.29 -5.14
CA ARG A 200 -15.82 -11.20 -4.07
C ARG A 200 -15.61 -12.36 -3.09
N PRO A 201 -14.66 -12.25 -2.14
CA PRO A 201 -14.46 -13.30 -1.14
C PRO A 201 -15.78 -13.63 -0.44
N VAL A 202 -16.12 -14.90 -0.39
CA VAL A 202 -17.37 -15.39 0.21
C VAL A 202 -17.27 -15.34 1.72
N ILE A 203 -18.36 -15.00 2.38
CA ILE A 203 -18.52 -15.06 3.84
C ILE A 203 -19.57 -16.13 4.13
N HIS A 204 -19.15 -17.19 4.82
CA HIS A 204 -20.04 -18.31 5.17
C HIS A 204 -20.08 -18.49 6.71
N PRO A 205 -21.21 -18.91 7.30
CA PRO A 205 -21.34 -19.13 8.74
C PRO A 205 -20.29 -20.09 9.34
N ASP A 206 -19.82 -21.07 8.56
CA ASP A 206 -18.82 -22.06 8.99
C ASP A 206 -17.36 -21.53 8.89
N HIS A 207 -17.16 -20.31 8.35
CA HIS A 207 -15.85 -19.70 8.28
C HIS A 207 -15.34 -19.24 9.65
N PRO A 208 -14.07 -19.48 9.99
CA PRO A 208 -13.45 -18.88 11.16
C PRO A 208 -13.66 -17.37 11.21
N GLY A 209 -14.01 -16.87 12.40
CA GLY A 209 -14.24 -15.44 12.61
C GLY A 209 -15.53 -14.88 12.00
N PHE A 210 -16.52 -15.71 11.65
CA PHE A 210 -17.81 -15.25 11.09
C PHE A 210 -18.48 -14.14 11.90
N GLU A 211 -18.38 -14.19 13.24
CA GLU A 211 -18.94 -13.16 14.14
C GLU A 211 -18.37 -11.75 13.84
N LEU A 212 -17.10 -11.65 13.45
CA LEU A 212 -16.50 -10.36 13.09
C LEU A 212 -17.16 -9.75 11.84
N PHE A 213 -17.53 -10.60 10.88
CA PHE A 213 -18.28 -10.16 9.68
C PHE A 213 -19.73 -9.80 10.02
N ARG A 214 -20.32 -10.45 11.00
CA ARG A 214 -21.65 -10.10 11.50
C ARG A 214 -21.63 -8.74 12.21
N GLU A 215 -20.65 -8.51 13.07
CA GLU A 215 -20.49 -7.23 13.77
C GLU A 215 -20.19 -6.06 12.82
N SER A 216 -19.44 -6.28 11.73
CA SER A 216 -19.19 -5.27 10.71
C SER A 216 -20.34 -5.07 9.72
N GLY A 217 -21.37 -5.93 9.73
CA GLY A 217 -22.49 -5.92 8.80
C GLY A 217 -22.18 -6.48 7.40
N ASP A 218 -21.01 -7.13 7.22
CA ASP A 218 -20.63 -7.73 5.94
C ASP A 218 -21.25 -9.13 5.77
N ALA A 219 -21.57 -9.84 6.86
CA ALA A 219 -22.21 -11.16 6.82
C ALA A 219 -23.55 -11.16 6.08
N ASP A 220 -24.34 -10.09 6.21
CA ASP A 220 -25.64 -9.96 5.53
C ASP A 220 -25.53 -9.91 4.00
N ARG A 221 -24.35 -9.54 3.48
CA ARG A 221 -24.05 -9.54 2.03
C ARG A 221 -23.59 -10.89 1.52
N GLY A 222 -23.11 -11.78 2.41
CA GLY A 222 -22.51 -13.05 2.06
C GLY A 222 -21.17 -12.94 1.30
N VAL A 223 -20.65 -11.71 1.12
CA VAL A 223 -19.39 -11.42 0.41
C VAL A 223 -18.70 -10.20 1.00
N PHE A 224 -17.36 -10.19 0.98
CA PHE A 224 -16.57 -9.06 1.44
C PHE A 224 -16.23 -8.11 0.29
N VAL A 225 -16.84 -6.96 0.28
CA VAL A 225 -16.74 -5.96 -0.80
C VAL A 225 -16.83 -4.54 -0.23
N ASN A 226 -16.56 -3.53 -1.07
CA ASN A 226 -16.82 -2.14 -0.70
C ASN A 226 -18.32 -1.85 -0.68
N PRO A 227 -18.93 -1.54 0.48
CA PRO A 227 -20.38 -1.35 0.59
C PRO A 227 -20.91 -0.10 -0.13
N ASP A 228 -20.03 0.90 -0.38
CA ASP A 228 -20.42 2.13 -1.11
C ASP A 228 -20.38 1.95 -2.64
N LEU A 229 -19.72 0.90 -3.14
CA LEU A 229 -19.47 0.67 -4.56
C LEU A 229 -20.13 -0.60 -5.12
N ASP A 230 -20.65 -1.46 -4.26
CA ASP A 230 -21.27 -2.73 -4.65
C ASP A 230 -22.80 -2.65 -4.78
N GLY A 231 -23.40 -3.63 -5.48
CA GLY A 231 -24.87 -3.82 -5.58
C GLY A 231 -25.59 -2.85 -6.51
N HIS A 232 -24.89 -2.11 -7.36
CA HIS A 232 -25.52 -1.19 -8.31
C HIS A 232 -26.07 -1.91 -9.53
N SER A 233 -27.31 -1.58 -9.91
CA SER A 233 -28.07 -2.27 -10.97
C SER A 233 -27.70 -1.84 -12.41
N SER A 234 -26.87 -0.80 -12.58
CA SER A 234 -26.41 -0.34 -13.90
C SER A 234 -25.04 0.32 -13.81
N TYR A 235 -24.33 0.39 -14.94
CA TYR A 235 -23.05 1.10 -15.06
C TYR A 235 -23.17 2.56 -14.59
N GLU A 236 -24.23 3.28 -14.99
CA GLU A 236 -24.40 4.69 -14.65
C GLU A 236 -24.51 4.90 -13.14
N LYS A 237 -25.24 4.01 -12.44
CA LYS A 237 -25.38 4.07 -10.98
C LYS A 237 -24.05 3.75 -10.30
N ALA A 238 -23.35 2.72 -10.74
CA ALA A 238 -22.04 2.32 -10.22
C ALA A 238 -21.00 3.44 -10.42
N HIS A 239 -20.92 4.00 -11.64
CA HIS A 239 -20.03 5.12 -11.93
C HIS A 239 -20.37 6.37 -11.08
N ALA A 240 -21.67 6.73 -10.98
CA ALA A 240 -22.09 7.86 -10.16
C ALA A 240 -21.74 7.66 -8.68
N ALA A 241 -21.86 6.44 -8.16
CA ALA A 241 -21.42 6.09 -6.80
C ALA A 241 -19.89 6.22 -6.65
N GLY A 242 -19.11 5.64 -7.58
CA GLY A 242 -17.67 5.71 -7.58
C GLY A 242 -17.13 7.13 -7.65
N LYS A 243 -17.70 7.97 -8.52
CA LYS A 243 -17.36 9.39 -8.61
C LYS A 243 -17.61 10.11 -7.28
N ARG A 244 -18.80 9.95 -6.68
CA ARG A 244 -19.10 10.58 -5.37
C ARG A 244 -18.19 10.08 -4.26
N TYR A 245 -17.89 8.79 -4.24
CA TYR A 245 -17.00 8.15 -3.28
C TYR A 245 -15.60 8.76 -3.35
N LEU A 246 -14.98 8.82 -4.53
CA LEU A 246 -13.64 9.37 -4.70
C LEU A 246 -13.57 10.86 -4.37
N GLN A 247 -14.57 11.65 -4.81
CA GLN A 247 -14.70 13.07 -4.46
C GLN A 247 -14.86 13.28 -2.95
N LYS A 248 -15.56 12.37 -2.24
CA LYS A 248 -15.70 12.44 -0.78
C LYS A 248 -14.35 12.20 -0.08
N ILE A 249 -13.59 11.20 -0.52
CA ILE A 249 -12.24 10.93 0.01
C ILE A 249 -11.33 12.17 -0.17
N PHE A 250 -11.29 12.76 -1.35
CA PHE A 250 -10.45 13.93 -1.60
C PHE A 250 -10.87 15.15 -0.77
N ARG A 251 -12.17 15.39 -0.62
CA ARG A 251 -12.66 16.45 0.29
C ARG A 251 -12.25 16.25 1.74
N MET A 252 -12.29 14.99 2.24
CA MET A 252 -11.84 14.65 3.58
C MET A 252 -10.34 14.91 3.76
N ALA A 253 -9.51 14.50 2.80
CA ALA A 253 -8.07 14.73 2.80
C ALA A 253 -7.74 16.24 2.77
N HIS A 254 -8.36 17.00 1.89
CA HIS A 254 -8.21 18.47 1.84
C HIS A 254 -8.62 19.14 3.14
N ALA A 255 -9.66 18.64 3.83
CA ALA A 255 -10.08 19.18 5.12
C ALA A 255 -9.01 18.97 6.22
N ARG A 256 -8.06 18.07 6.03
CA ARG A 256 -6.88 17.84 6.90
C ARG A 256 -5.60 18.47 6.34
N GLY A 257 -5.69 19.30 5.30
CA GLY A 257 -4.56 19.98 4.67
C GLY A 257 -3.62 19.05 3.90
N MET A 258 -4.10 17.85 3.53
CA MET A 258 -3.39 16.90 2.68
C MET A 258 -3.64 17.22 1.21
N SER A 259 -2.63 17.01 0.36
CA SER A 259 -2.82 16.99 -1.08
C SER A 259 -3.37 15.65 -1.57
N CYS A 260 -4.10 15.67 -2.67
CA CYS A 260 -4.74 14.51 -3.28
C CYS A 260 -4.12 14.21 -4.64
N CYS A 261 -3.68 12.97 -4.82
CA CYS A 261 -3.11 12.48 -6.06
C CYS A 261 -3.97 11.32 -6.60
N LEU A 262 -4.42 11.44 -7.85
CA LEU A 262 -5.03 10.32 -8.56
C LEU A 262 -3.98 9.68 -9.47
N LYS A 263 -3.55 8.46 -9.13
CA LYS A 263 -2.69 7.65 -10.00
C LYS A 263 -3.57 6.84 -10.94
N MET A 264 -3.46 7.09 -12.23
CA MET A 264 -4.20 6.36 -13.26
C MET A 264 -3.28 5.45 -14.06
N ILE A 265 -3.78 4.30 -14.46
CA ILE A 265 -3.12 3.43 -15.42
C ILE A 265 -3.63 3.80 -16.81
N TYR A 266 -2.80 4.52 -17.56
CA TYR A 266 -3.19 5.10 -18.85
C TYR A 266 -2.97 4.17 -20.05
N THR A 267 -2.33 3.04 -19.84
CA THR A 267 -2.04 2.04 -20.89
C THR A 267 -3.08 0.93 -20.98
N ASP A 268 -3.99 0.84 -20.00
CA ASP A 268 -5.03 -0.16 -19.95
C ASP A 268 -6.40 0.50 -20.20
N TYR A 269 -7.33 -0.20 -20.81
CA TYR A 269 -8.66 0.32 -21.14
C TYR A 269 -9.71 -0.78 -21.21
N ASP A 270 -10.97 -0.36 -21.17
CA ASP A 270 -12.16 -1.20 -21.21
C ASP A 270 -12.26 -2.00 -22.52
N PRO A 271 -12.75 -3.26 -22.53
CA PRO A 271 -12.92 -4.07 -23.71
C PRO A 271 -13.77 -3.42 -24.82
N ALA A 272 -14.81 -2.67 -24.47
CA ALA A 272 -15.64 -1.96 -25.45
C ALA A 272 -14.85 -0.89 -26.22
N ILE A 273 -13.94 -0.21 -25.54
CA ILE A 273 -13.02 0.74 -26.18
C ILE A 273 -12.07 0.01 -27.12
N LYS A 274 -11.55 -1.16 -26.72
CA LYS A 274 -10.69 -2.00 -27.56
C LYS A 274 -11.41 -2.42 -28.85
N ASP A 275 -12.60 -2.93 -28.75
CA ASP A 275 -13.33 -3.42 -29.92
C ASP A 275 -13.57 -2.28 -30.93
N ARG A 276 -13.87 -1.09 -30.44
CA ARG A 276 -13.97 0.11 -31.27
C ARG A 276 -12.65 0.50 -31.93
N LEU A 277 -11.53 0.41 -31.21
CA LEU A 277 -10.19 0.67 -31.74
C LEU A 277 -9.83 -0.34 -32.85
N LEU A 278 -10.12 -1.62 -32.63
CA LEU A 278 -9.90 -2.66 -33.64
C LEU A 278 -10.73 -2.41 -34.92
N GLU A 279 -11.96 -1.95 -34.76
CA GLU A 279 -12.85 -1.61 -35.86
C GLU A 279 -12.29 -0.42 -36.69
N LEU A 280 -11.89 0.65 -36.02
CA LEU A 280 -11.31 1.84 -36.64
C LEU A 280 -9.96 1.55 -37.30
N THR A 281 -9.17 0.65 -36.76
CA THR A 281 -7.85 0.25 -37.33
C THR A 281 -7.97 -0.72 -38.51
N LYS A 282 -9.01 -1.57 -38.54
CA LYS A 282 -9.26 -2.45 -39.68
C LYS A 282 -9.49 -1.69 -40.98
N THR A 283 -10.04 -0.49 -40.92
CA THR A 283 -10.38 0.33 -42.06
C THR A 283 -9.22 1.19 -42.56
N ARG A 284 -8.17 1.43 -41.76
CA ARG A 284 -7.12 2.40 -42.11
C ARG A 284 -5.68 1.85 -42.20
N HIS A 285 -5.32 0.77 -41.51
CA HIS A 285 -3.92 0.28 -41.52
C HIS A 285 -3.83 -1.24 -41.34
N LYS A 286 -3.48 -1.94 -42.44
CA LYS A 286 -3.19 -3.40 -42.39
C LYS A 286 -2.06 -3.76 -41.41
N ALA A 287 -1.09 -2.85 -41.18
CA ALA A 287 0.07 -3.06 -40.31
C ALA A 287 -0.27 -3.01 -38.80
N ALA A 288 -1.45 -2.51 -38.41
CA ALA A 288 -1.86 -2.38 -37.04
C ALA A 288 -2.69 -3.58 -36.52
N ARG A 289 -2.95 -4.59 -37.35
CA ARG A 289 -3.66 -5.80 -36.96
C ARG A 289 -2.81 -6.60 -35.94
N GLY A 290 -3.37 -6.92 -34.81
CA GLY A 290 -2.72 -7.75 -33.78
C GLY A 290 -1.99 -6.99 -32.68
N GLN A 291 -2.04 -5.66 -32.66
CA GLN A 291 -1.30 -4.82 -31.69
C GLN A 291 -2.08 -4.47 -30.40
N VAL A 292 -3.23 -5.08 -30.18
CA VAL A 292 -3.98 -4.94 -28.93
C VAL A 292 -3.97 -6.28 -28.21
N THR A 293 -3.30 -6.33 -27.07
CA THR A 293 -3.19 -7.54 -26.26
C THR A 293 -4.36 -7.62 -25.28
N ARG A 294 -4.98 -8.79 -25.19
CA ARG A 294 -5.97 -9.10 -24.15
C ARG A 294 -5.27 -9.71 -22.96
N ILE A 295 -5.61 -9.28 -21.78
CA ILE A 295 -5.30 -9.99 -20.54
C ILE A 295 -6.60 -10.23 -19.79
N ARG A 296 -6.82 -11.47 -19.43
CA ARG A 296 -7.86 -11.86 -18.50
C ARG A 296 -7.24 -11.89 -17.12
N TYR A 297 -7.71 -11.01 -16.24
CA TYR A 297 -7.54 -11.20 -14.82
C TYR A 297 -8.47 -12.36 -14.44
N GLY A 298 -7.91 -13.52 -14.16
CA GLY A 298 -8.69 -14.66 -13.75
C GLY A 298 -8.63 -15.88 -14.67
N ASP A 299 -7.75 -15.95 -15.68
CA ASP A 299 -7.50 -17.19 -16.42
C ASP A 299 -7.02 -18.36 -15.53
N CYS A 300 -6.59 -18.03 -14.30
CA CYS A 300 -6.25 -19.00 -13.25
C CYS A 300 -7.41 -19.25 -12.28
N LEU A 301 -8.65 -18.70 -12.52
CA LEU A 301 -9.64 -18.51 -11.47
C LEU A 301 -11.04 -18.85 -11.96
N GLU A 302 -11.73 -19.70 -11.22
CA GLU A 302 -13.16 -19.92 -11.33
C GLU A 302 -13.94 -18.71 -10.81
N GLY A 303 -13.97 -17.62 -11.55
CA GLY A 303 -14.70 -16.40 -11.24
C GLY A 303 -15.03 -15.61 -12.49
N PRO A 304 -15.79 -14.51 -12.40
CA PRO A 304 -16.03 -13.66 -13.55
C PRO A 304 -14.70 -13.10 -14.02
N SER A 305 -14.19 -13.63 -15.13
CA SER A 305 -12.93 -13.17 -15.72
C SER A 305 -13.09 -11.72 -16.18
N LEU A 306 -12.44 -10.80 -15.48
CA LEU A 306 -12.38 -9.41 -15.88
C LEU A 306 -11.38 -9.25 -17.01
N GLU A 307 -11.86 -9.10 -18.23
CA GLU A 307 -11.03 -8.81 -19.39
C GLU A 307 -10.73 -7.30 -19.45
N VAL A 308 -9.47 -6.94 -19.48
CA VAL A 308 -9.00 -5.56 -19.69
C VAL A 308 -8.11 -5.54 -20.92
N ALA A 309 -8.37 -4.61 -21.84
CA ALA A 309 -7.51 -4.42 -22.99
C ALA A 309 -6.24 -3.67 -22.58
N ARG A 310 -5.11 -4.09 -23.06
CA ARG A 310 -3.80 -3.51 -22.76
C ARG A 310 -3.06 -3.10 -24.00
N CYS A 311 -2.37 -2.01 -23.83
CA CYS A 311 -1.31 -1.49 -24.67
C CYS A 311 -1.57 -1.53 -26.19
N MET A 312 -1.56 -0.38 -26.77
CA MET A 312 -1.56 -0.19 -28.21
C MET A 312 -0.15 0.15 -28.69
N SER A 313 0.18 -0.22 -29.91
CA SER A 313 1.41 0.23 -30.53
C SER A 313 1.42 1.76 -30.68
N ILE A 314 2.56 2.39 -30.42
CA ILE A 314 2.78 3.81 -30.69
C ILE A 314 2.72 4.16 -32.20
N ARG A 315 2.65 3.16 -33.06
CA ARG A 315 2.41 3.31 -34.50
C ARG A 315 0.94 3.57 -34.83
N ASN A 316 0.04 3.26 -33.88
CA ASN A 316 -1.37 3.53 -34.08
C ASN A 316 -1.65 5.03 -33.80
N PRO A 317 -2.14 5.79 -34.77
CA PRO A 317 -2.39 7.22 -34.60
C PRO A 317 -3.44 7.53 -33.53
N LEU A 318 -4.33 6.57 -33.19
CA LEU A 318 -5.36 6.74 -32.17
C LEU A 318 -4.82 6.55 -30.74
N PHE A 319 -3.59 6.07 -30.57
CA PHE A 319 -3.06 5.73 -29.24
C PHE A 319 -2.96 6.96 -28.32
N LEU A 320 -2.33 8.02 -28.82
CA LEU A 320 -2.20 9.28 -28.06
C LEU A 320 -3.54 9.97 -27.81
N GLU A 321 -4.47 9.91 -28.77
CA GLU A 321 -5.83 10.43 -28.58
C GLU A 321 -6.56 9.68 -27.46
N LEU A 322 -6.42 8.34 -27.39
CA LEU A 322 -7.00 7.53 -26.34
C LEU A 322 -6.41 7.87 -24.97
N ILE A 323 -5.10 8.02 -24.87
CA ILE A 323 -4.43 8.44 -23.65
C ILE A 323 -4.96 9.80 -23.18
N ALA A 324 -5.04 10.77 -24.07
CA ALA A 324 -5.57 12.09 -23.74
C ALA A 324 -7.03 12.02 -23.25
N ALA A 325 -7.88 11.21 -23.91
CA ALA A 325 -9.26 10.98 -23.46
C ALA A 325 -9.33 10.29 -22.09
N THR A 326 -8.44 9.33 -21.82
CA THR A 326 -8.34 8.65 -20.55
C THR A 326 -7.96 9.62 -19.42
N ILE A 327 -6.95 10.46 -19.64
CA ILE A 327 -6.54 11.48 -18.67
C ILE A 327 -7.68 12.45 -18.42
N GLN A 328 -8.36 12.91 -19.47
CA GLN A 328 -9.48 13.86 -19.34
C GLN A 328 -10.65 13.26 -18.55
N ALA A 329 -10.99 11.99 -18.78
CA ALA A 329 -12.04 11.30 -18.02
C ALA A 329 -11.74 11.24 -16.51
N HIS A 330 -10.45 11.08 -16.13
CA HIS A 330 -10.03 11.11 -14.74
C HIS A 330 -10.06 12.52 -14.14
N ILE A 331 -9.67 13.53 -14.91
CA ILE A 331 -9.80 14.94 -14.50
C ILE A 331 -11.27 15.30 -14.24
N ASP A 332 -12.17 14.87 -15.12
CA ASP A 332 -13.60 15.10 -14.99
C ASP A 332 -14.25 14.38 -13.80
N CYS A 333 -13.64 13.27 -13.40
CA CYS A 333 -14.06 12.56 -12.20
C CYS A 333 -13.73 13.34 -10.93
N VAL A 334 -12.51 13.84 -10.80
CA VAL A 334 -12.01 14.53 -9.60
C VAL A 334 -11.23 15.81 -9.98
N PRO A 335 -11.91 16.86 -10.45
CA PRO A 335 -11.26 18.10 -10.86
C PRO A 335 -10.50 18.80 -9.71
N ASP A 336 -10.85 18.49 -8.46
CA ASP A 336 -10.20 19.04 -7.27
C ASP A 336 -8.89 18.34 -6.89
N ALA A 337 -8.44 17.31 -7.63
CA ALA A 337 -7.15 16.67 -7.38
C ALA A 337 -5.99 17.64 -7.55
N ASP A 338 -4.98 17.56 -6.67
CA ASP A 338 -3.76 18.37 -6.77
C ASP A 338 -2.78 17.80 -7.79
N PHE A 339 -2.80 16.46 -7.95
CA PHE A 339 -1.90 15.74 -8.84
C PHE A 339 -2.64 14.66 -9.62
N PHE A 340 -2.27 14.52 -10.90
CA PHE A 340 -2.65 13.41 -11.75
C PHE A 340 -1.39 12.63 -12.11
N CYS A 341 -1.24 11.42 -11.57
CA CYS A 341 -0.06 10.59 -11.75
C CYS A 341 -0.27 9.59 -12.88
N LEU A 342 0.59 9.66 -13.90
CA LEU A 342 0.54 8.80 -15.07
C LEU A 342 1.34 7.52 -14.82
N GLY A 343 0.65 6.41 -14.55
CA GLY A 343 1.24 5.09 -14.34
C GLY A 343 1.06 4.19 -15.56
N THR A 344 2.05 3.35 -15.83
CA THR A 344 1.95 2.26 -16.80
C THR A 344 1.48 0.99 -16.14
N THR A 345 1.00 0.03 -16.93
CA THR A 345 0.69 -1.33 -16.47
C THR A 345 1.96 -2.09 -16.05
N GLU A 346 1.81 -3.07 -15.18
CA GLU A 346 2.89 -3.98 -14.78
C GLU A 346 3.30 -4.95 -15.89
N PHE A 347 2.37 -5.28 -16.78
CA PHE A 347 2.58 -6.21 -17.88
C PHE A 347 2.98 -5.43 -19.13
N ARG A 348 4.14 -5.72 -19.65
CA ARG A 348 4.90 -4.86 -20.56
C ARG A 348 4.82 -5.33 -22.00
N GLU A 349 3.61 -5.37 -22.58
CA GLU A 349 3.38 -5.83 -23.95
C GLU A 349 3.87 -4.83 -25.02
N SER A 350 4.10 -3.58 -24.66
CA SER A 350 4.60 -2.55 -25.58
C SER A 350 6.06 -2.71 -26.00
N ALA A 351 6.80 -3.67 -25.44
CA ALA A 351 8.21 -3.90 -25.72
C ALA A 351 8.56 -4.05 -27.22
N ALA A 352 7.61 -4.50 -28.04
CA ALA A 352 7.78 -4.64 -29.48
C ALA A 352 8.08 -3.32 -30.21
N ASP A 353 7.67 -2.18 -29.67
CA ASP A 353 7.91 -0.85 -30.25
C ASP A 353 9.18 -0.16 -29.70
N CYS A 354 9.97 -0.84 -28.87
CA CYS A 354 11.15 -0.29 -28.20
C CYS A 354 12.14 0.35 -29.18
N GLN A 355 12.52 -0.35 -30.25
CA GLN A 355 13.47 0.15 -31.25
C GLN A 355 12.99 1.46 -31.91
N LEU A 356 11.69 1.55 -32.20
CA LEU A 356 11.10 2.76 -32.76
C LEU A 356 11.11 3.92 -31.77
N ALA A 357 10.73 3.66 -30.55
CA ALA A 357 10.72 4.65 -29.45
C ALA A 357 12.15 5.18 -29.19
N TRP A 358 13.11 4.25 -29.05
CA TRP A 358 14.51 4.60 -28.85
C TRP A 358 15.08 5.47 -29.97
N LYS A 359 14.83 5.10 -31.23
CA LYS A 359 15.26 5.89 -32.40
C LYS A 359 14.65 7.31 -32.38
N LYS A 360 13.41 7.48 -31.95
CA LYS A 360 12.78 8.79 -31.83
C LYS A 360 13.42 9.63 -30.76
N LEU A 361 13.63 9.04 -29.55
CA LEU A 361 14.29 9.70 -28.42
C LEU A 361 15.75 10.08 -28.78
N ASP A 362 16.49 9.18 -29.46
CA ASP A 362 17.86 9.47 -29.85
C ASP A 362 17.94 10.61 -30.87
N ARG A 363 17.05 10.64 -31.86
CA ARG A 363 16.99 11.74 -32.83
C ARG A 363 16.73 13.10 -32.15
N LYS A 364 15.90 13.12 -31.12
CA LYS A 364 15.49 14.36 -30.46
C LYS A 364 16.49 14.82 -29.40
N TYR A 365 17.02 13.89 -28.63
CA TYR A 365 17.83 14.16 -27.44
C TYR A 365 19.26 13.63 -27.48
N GLY A 366 19.61 12.77 -28.44
CA GLY A 366 20.94 12.16 -28.53
C GLY A 366 21.23 11.19 -27.40
N VAL A 367 20.25 10.41 -26.97
CA VAL A 367 20.35 9.49 -25.81
C VAL A 367 21.46 8.45 -25.98
N ASN A 368 21.80 8.03 -27.22
CA ASN A 368 22.93 7.12 -27.49
C ASN A 368 24.30 7.70 -27.08
N LYS A 369 24.42 9.01 -26.89
CA LYS A 369 25.66 9.63 -26.38
C LYS A 369 25.87 9.38 -24.89
N ILE A 370 24.80 9.06 -24.15
CA ILE A 370 24.82 8.75 -22.72
C ILE A 370 24.93 7.24 -22.52
N ALA A 371 24.08 6.45 -23.15
CA ALA A 371 24.13 4.98 -23.17
C ALA A 371 23.40 4.45 -24.41
N THR A 372 23.90 3.35 -24.97
CA THR A 372 23.21 2.65 -26.06
C THR A 372 22.11 1.73 -25.55
N LEU A 373 21.17 1.37 -26.41
CA LEU A 373 20.11 0.43 -26.05
C LEU A 373 20.67 -0.92 -25.57
N ASP A 374 21.71 -1.43 -26.21
CA ASP A 374 22.32 -2.72 -25.83
C ASP A 374 23.01 -2.65 -24.46
N GLN A 375 23.65 -1.52 -24.13
CA GLN A 375 24.20 -1.29 -22.77
C GLN A 375 23.09 -1.29 -21.72
N LEU A 376 21.96 -0.62 -21.96
CA LEU A 376 20.83 -0.60 -21.03
C LEU A 376 20.22 -1.98 -20.83
N VAL A 377 20.11 -2.78 -21.91
CA VAL A 377 19.62 -4.16 -21.84
C VAL A 377 20.53 -5.03 -20.99
N GLU A 378 21.84 -4.90 -21.18
CA GLU A 378 22.83 -5.65 -20.41
C GLU A 378 22.82 -5.23 -18.91
N GLU A 379 22.71 -3.94 -18.63
CA GLU A 379 22.53 -3.43 -17.27
C GLU A 379 21.27 -4.03 -16.60
N ALA A 380 20.13 -4.01 -17.30
CA ALA A 380 18.87 -4.55 -16.79
C ALA A 380 18.93 -6.06 -16.51
N ARG A 381 19.61 -6.81 -17.38
CA ARG A 381 19.83 -8.26 -17.21
C ARG A 381 20.75 -8.57 -16.03
N THR A 382 21.85 -7.82 -15.90
CA THR A 382 22.83 -7.98 -14.82
C THR A 382 22.22 -7.66 -13.45
N MET A 383 21.36 -6.66 -13.41
CA MET A 383 20.69 -6.24 -12.17
C MET A 383 19.44 -7.06 -11.83
N ALA A 384 19.07 -8.01 -12.68
CA ALA A 384 17.89 -8.84 -12.49
C ALA A 384 18.10 -9.88 -11.37
N GLU A 385 17.18 -9.94 -10.42
CA GLU A 385 17.15 -11.03 -9.43
C GLU A 385 16.35 -12.22 -10.00
N GLY A 386 17.03 -13.16 -10.61
CA GLY A 386 16.47 -14.46 -11.01
C GLY A 386 15.62 -14.47 -12.30
N ALA A 387 15.36 -13.34 -12.95
CA ALA A 387 14.57 -13.28 -14.18
C ALA A 387 15.09 -12.23 -15.20
N PRO A 388 16.27 -12.44 -15.79
CA PRO A 388 16.88 -11.49 -16.73
C PRO A 388 15.97 -11.09 -17.90
N ASP A 389 15.28 -12.07 -18.52
CA ASP A 389 14.38 -11.82 -19.65
C ASP A 389 13.16 -10.98 -19.28
N ARG A 390 12.66 -11.12 -18.03
CA ARG A 390 11.57 -10.28 -17.55
C ARG A 390 12.05 -8.83 -17.34
N SER A 391 13.25 -8.64 -16.81
CA SER A 391 13.85 -7.31 -16.62
C SER A 391 14.12 -6.62 -17.94
N GLU A 392 14.67 -7.32 -18.94
CA GLU A 392 14.83 -6.80 -20.30
C GLU A 392 13.49 -6.38 -20.91
N ARG A 393 12.48 -7.24 -20.84
CA ARG A 393 11.14 -6.93 -21.36
C ARG A 393 10.55 -5.70 -20.71
N SER A 394 10.70 -5.55 -19.40
CA SER A 394 10.26 -4.37 -18.66
C SER A 394 10.98 -3.11 -19.14
N LEU A 395 12.31 -3.13 -19.24
CA LEU A 395 13.09 -2.00 -19.75
C LEU A 395 12.64 -1.58 -21.15
N ARG A 396 12.47 -2.56 -22.07
CA ARG A 396 12.04 -2.28 -23.44
C ARG A 396 10.65 -1.61 -23.49
N ALA A 397 9.74 -2.02 -22.63
CA ALA A 397 8.42 -1.40 -22.53
C ALA A 397 8.51 0.01 -21.91
N ASP A 398 9.38 0.21 -20.94
CA ASP A 398 9.58 1.51 -20.30
C ASP A 398 10.24 2.54 -21.20
N ILE A 399 11.05 2.12 -22.17
CA ILE A 399 11.55 2.99 -23.24
C ILE A 399 10.37 3.51 -24.09
N VAL A 400 9.39 2.67 -24.38
CA VAL A 400 8.17 3.09 -25.08
C VAL A 400 7.37 4.06 -24.21
N ALA A 401 7.22 3.76 -22.92
CA ALA A 401 6.55 4.64 -21.97
C ALA A 401 7.26 6.01 -21.84
N LEU A 402 8.59 6.03 -21.81
CA LEU A 402 9.38 7.26 -21.77
C LEU A 402 9.13 8.12 -23.01
N HIS A 403 9.08 7.51 -24.21
CA HIS A 403 8.72 8.24 -25.42
C HIS A 403 7.28 8.79 -25.37
N VAL A 404 6.32 8.02 -24.87
CA VAL A 404 4.94 8.49 -24.72
C VAL A 404 4.86 9.66 -23.73
N LEU A 405 5.56 9.58 -22.60
CA LEU A 405 5.64 10.67 -21.64
C LEU A 405 6.31 11.91 -22.22
N ASP A 406 7.36 11.75 -23.04
CA ASP A 406 7.96 12.86 -23.77
C ASP A 406 6.93 13.58 -24.66
N VAL A 407 6.17 12.84 -25.46
CA VAL A 407 5.15 13.43 -26.33
C VAL A 407 4.06 14.13 -25.51
N LEU A 408 3.59 13.51 -24.43
CA LEU A 408 2.55 14.09 -23.56
C LEU A 408 3.02 15.35 -22.83
N LEU A 409 4.26 15.39 -22.36
CA LEU A 409 4.76 16.48 -21.55
C LEU A 409 5.34 17.64 -22.39
N ASN A 410 5.93 17.36 -23.55
CA ASN A 410 6.66 18.35 -24.35
C ASN A 410 5.99 18.74 -25.67
N GLU A 411 5.18 17.89 -26.28
CA GLU A 411 4.63 18.15 -27.62
C GLU A 411 3.12 18.38 -27.61
N GLN A 412 2.36 17.40 -27.12
CA GLN A 412 0.89 17.47 -27.11
C GLN A 412 0.36 18.28 -25.95
N GLY A 413 1.01 18.21 -24.79
CA GLY A 413 0.51 18.73 -23.53
C GLY A 413 -0.63 17.89 -22.96
N VAL A 414 -0.94 18.14 -21.67
CA VAL A 414 -2.12 17.61 -20.98
C VAL A 414 -3.01 18.79 -20.64
N ASP A 415 -4.25 18.76 -21.11
CA ASP A 415 -5.21 19.81 -20.80
C ASP A 415 -5.67 19.73 -19.34
N LEU A 416 -5.17 20.64 -18.50
CA LEU A 416 -5.54 20.78 -17.10
C LEU A 416 -6.56 21.92 -16.87
N SER A 417 -7.13 22.51 -17.93
CA SER A 417 -8.06 23.64 -17.81
C SER A 417 -9.30 23.34 -16.97
N ARG A 418 -9.71 22.08 -16.93
CA ARG A 418 -10.85 21.58 -16.13
C ARG A 418 -10.45 21.11 -14.72
N ALA A 419 -9.17 21.04 -14.43
CA ALA A 419 -8.63 20.72 -13.10
C ALA A 419 -8.51 22.00 -12.24
N ARG A 420 -8.25 21.84 -10.95
CA ARG A 420 -7.96 22.98 -10.07
C ARG A 420 -6.72 23.76 -10.55
N LYS A 421 -6.68 25.06 -10.26
CA LYS A 421 -5.69 26.03 -10.80
C LYS A 421 -4.23 25.62 -10.72
N ASN A 422 -3.84 24.85 -9.72
CA ASN A 422 -2.44 24.44 -9.50
C ASN A 422 -2.24 22.93 -9.62
N ALA A 423 -3.16 22.22 -10.29
CA ALA A 423 -3.01 20.81 -10.56
C ALA A 423 -1.78 20.54 -11.42
N ARG A 424 -1.07 19.42 -11.16
CA ARG A 424 0.15 19.05 -11.87
C ARG A 424 0.10 17.58 -12.30
N ILE A 425 0.77 17.30 -13.40
CA ILE A 425 1.03 15.93 -13.84
C ILE A 425 2.26 15.38 -13.11
N ILE A 426 2.19 14.14 -12.68
CA ILE A 426 3.32 13.34 -12.16
C ILE A 426 3.59 12.22 -13.14
N ALA A 427 4.84 12.02 -13.55
CA ALA A 427 5.28 10.85 -14.29
C ALA A 427 5.80 9.78 -13.31
N THR A 428 5.61 8.50 -13.63
CA THR A 428 6.06 7.39 -12.77
C THR A 428 6.33 6.11 -13.56
N ALA A 429 6.87 5.11 -12.88
CA ALA A 429 6.97 3.71 -13.30
C ALA A 429 7.88 3.47 -14.50
N LEU A 430 9.06 4.09 -14.52
CA LEU A 430 10.12 3.78 -15.49
C LEU A 430 11.24 2.98 -14.80
N SER A 431 11.86 2.07 -15.58
CA SER A 431 13.01 1.29 -15.14
C SER A 431 14.16 2.20 -14.69
N PRO A 432 14.89 1.84 -13.61
CA PRO A 432 15.96 2.68 -13.05
C PRO A 432 17.06 3.05 -14.04
N GLU A 433 17.33 2.18 -15.01
CA GLU A 433 18.30 2.40 -16.07
C GLU A 433 17.98 3.65 -16.92
N LEU A 434 16.70 4.07 -16.93
CA LEU A 434 16.22 5.22 -17.69
C LEU A 434 16.29 6.53 -16.90
N HIS A 435 16.54 6.50 -15.59
CA HIS A 435 16.49 7.69 -14.75
C HIS A 435 17.52 8.75 -15.19
N ARG A 436 18.68 8.33 -15.70
CA ARG A 436 19.73 9.23 -16.22
C ARG A 436 19.30 10.11 -17.41
N PHE A 437 18.22 9.72 -18.12
CA PHE A 437 17.69 10.48 -19.24
C PHE A 437 16.58 11.45 -18.87
N LEU A 438 15.97 11.30 -17.66
CA LEU A 438 14.81 12.09 -17.28
C LEU A 438 15.12 13.60 -17.23
N PRO A 439 16.29 14.06 -16.70
CA PRO A 439 16.62 15.48 -16.72
C PRO A 439 16.74 16.07 -18.11
N LEU A 440 17.12 15.25 -19.10
CA LEU A 440 17.25 15.67 -20.49
C LEU A 440 15.88 15.72 -21.21
N ILE A 441 14.96 14.81 -20.86
CA ILE A 441 13.72 14.58 -21.59
C ILE A 441 12.54 15.35 -20.95
N PHE A 442 12.45 15.41 -19.62
CA PHE A 442 11.31 16.01 -18.94
C PHE A 442 11.50 17.51 -18.74
N PRO A 443 10.41 18.29 -18.84
CA PRO A 443 10.46 19.72 -18.49
C PRO A 443 10.97 19.93 -17.07
N ARG A 444 11.76 21.00 -16.86
CA ARG A 444 12.32 21.32 -15.56
C ARG A 444 11.22 21.44 -14.49
N GLY A 445 11.45 20.80 -13.34
CA GLY A 445 10.50 20.79 -12.22
C GLY A 445 9.32 19.81 -12.40
N THR A 446 9.37 18.94 -13.42
CA THR A 446 8.37 17.85 -13.53
C THR A 446 8.46 16.95 -12.30
N PRO A 447 7.34 16.70 -11.60
CA PRO A 447 7.32 15.71 -10.55
C PRO A 447 7.46 14.30 -11.14
N TYR A 448 8.37 13.52 -10.56
CA TYR A 448 8.60 12.14 -10.94
C TYR A 448 8.61 11.22 -9.72
N ILE A 449 7.96 10.07 -9.82
CA ILE A 449 7.96 9.05 -8.79
C ILE A 449 8.69 7.82 -9.31
N ALA A 450 9.84 7.51 -8.71
CA ALA A 450 10.59 6.30 -9.00
C ALA A 450 9.86 5.08 -8.38
N GLU A 451 9.47 4.13 -9.21
CA GLU A 451 8.82 2.88 -8.83
C GLU A 451 9.74 1.72 -9.24
N MET A 452 10.64 1.29 -8.34
CA MET A 452 11.76 0.42 -8.66
C MET A 452 11.50 -1.06 -8.40
N GLY A 453 10.37 -1.41 -7.78
CA GLY A 453 10.00 -2.79 -7.47
C GLY A 453 9.05 -2.90 -6.27
N TYR A 454 8.61 -4.13 -5.98
CA TYR A 454 7.67 -4.43 -4.90
C TYR A 454 8.38 -4.74 -3.58
N ARG A 455 9.51 -5.43 -3.63
CA ARG A 455 10.23 -5.90 -2.46
C ARG A 455 11.14 -4.82 -1.88
N PRO A 456 10.92 -4.35 -0.64
CA PRO A 456 11.73 -3.31 -0.01
C PRO A 456 13.24 -3.62 -0.01
N GLY A 457 13.63 -4.85 0.29
CA GLY A 457 15.03 -5.29 0.29
C GLY A 457 15.68 -5.21 -1.10
N TYR A 458 14.94 -5.56 -2.17
CA TYR A 458 15.43 -5.43 -3.54
C TYR A 458 15.65 -3.97 -3.92
N VAL A 459 14.66 -3.11 -3.65
CA VAL A 459 14.76 -1.67 -3.94
C VAL A 459 15.90 -1.04 -3.14
N ALA A 460 16.10 -1.45 -1.90
CA ALA A 460 17.19 -0.94 -1.05
C ALA A 460 18.59 -1.31 -1.57
N ARG A 461 18.76 -2.46 -2.22
CA ARG A 461 20.03 -2.82 -2.88
C ARG A 461 20.32 -1.98 -4.12
N ARG A 462 19.29 -1.47 -4.77
CA ARG A 462 19.39 -0.62 -5.97
C ARG A 462 19.28 0.88 -5.66
N ALA A 463 19.33 1.26 -4.41
CA ALA A 463 19.10 2.64 -3.97
C ALA A 463 20.12 3.65 -4.58
N ASP A 464 21.31 3.21 -4.94
CA ASP A 464 22.31 4.07 -5.59
C ASP A 464 21.88 4.56 -6.99
N THR A 465 20.96 3.86 -7.66
CA THR A 465 20.39 4.30 -8.96
C THR A 465 19.43 5.49 -8.84
N LEU A 466 19.07 5.90 -7.61
CA LEU A 466 18.26 7.10 -7.36
C LEU A 466 19.06 8.40 -7.53
N LYS A 467 20.38 8.34 -7.64
CA LYS A 467 21.21 9.54 -7.83
C LYS A 467 20.91 10.14 -9.20
N LEU A 468 20.49 11.39 -9.21
CA LEU A 468 20.42 12.22 -10.39
C LEU A 468 21.68 13.07 -10.47
N ASP A 469 22.30 13.16 -11.65
CA ASP A 469 23.52 13.95 -11.85
C ASP A 469 23.31 15.45 -11.54
N GLU A 470 22.08 15.93 -11.70
CA GLU A 470 21.68 17.31 -11.41
C GLU A 470 20.52 17.36 -10.40
N PRO A 471 20.78 17.40 -9.09
CA PRO A 471 19.74 17.59 -8.09
C PRO A 471 18.96 18.89 -8.30
N GLY A 472 17.63 18.80 -8.23
CA GLY A 472 16.72 19.96 -8.37
C GLY A 472 16.23 20.24 -9.79
N GLN A 473 16.69 19.51 -10.79
CA GLN A 473 16.12 19.59 -12.15
C GLN A 473 14.73 18.93 -12.20
N LEU A 474 14.54 17.82 -11.49
CA LEU A 474 13.26 17.14 -11.30
C LEU A 474 12.88 17.17 -9.81
N SER A 475 11.57 17.18 -9.54
CA SER A 475 11.02 16.94 -8.20
C SER A 475 10.83 15.43 -8.03
N MET A 476 11.85 14.72 -7.55
CA MET A 476 11.84 13.26 -7.47
C MET A 476 11.34 12.75 -6.12
N SER A 477 10.54 11.69 -6.15
CA SER A 477 10.10 10.92 -4.99
C SER A 477 10.22 9.43 -5.28
N LEU A 478 10.18 8.60 -4.23
CA LEU A 478 10.30 7.14 -4.33
C LEU A 478 9.06 6.43 -3.82
N VAL A 479 8.69 5.34 -4.46
CA VAL A 479 7.77 4.36 -3.87
C VAL A 479 8.50 3.55 -2.81
N ILE A 480 8.08 3.65 -1.56
CA ILE A 480 8.55 2.80 -0.47
C ILE A 480 7.49 1.73 -0.19
N SER A 481 7.72 0.51 -0.65
CA SER A 481 6.91 -0.61 -0.22
C SER A 481 7.21 -0.92 1.23
N LEU A 482 6.18 -1.09 2.05
CA LEU A 482 6.31 -1.43 3.48
C LEU A 482 6.26 -2.93 3.71
N GLU A 483 5.83 -3.69 2.72
CA GLU A 483 5.77 -5.15 2.67
C GLU A 483 5.78 -5.63 1.21
N ASP A 484 5.92 -6.94 0.99
CA ASP A 484 5.82 -7.60 -0.31
C ASP A 484 4.51 -8.41 -0.37
N ASP A 485 3.69 -8.16 -1.38
CA ASP A 485 2.42 -8.87 -1.61
C ASP A 485 2.61 -10.36 -1.95
N ASN A 486 3.78 -10.75 -2.44
CA ASN A 486 4.07 -12.16 -2.74
C ASN A 486 4.28 -12.99 -1.46
N ILE A 487 4.87 -12.41 -0.41
CA ILE A 487 4.87 -13.03 0.92
C ILE A 487 3.45 -12.99 1.47
N GLY A 488 2.70 -11.91 1.19
CA GLY A 488 1.26 -11.82 1.33
C GLY A 488 0.78 -11.64 2.78
N LEU A 489 -0.13 -12.54 3.21
CA LEU A 489 -0.94 -12.37 4.41
C LEU A 489 -0.24 -12.75 5.73
N VAL A 490 1.07 -12.98 5.72
CA VAL A 490 1.87 -13.22 6.93
C VAL A 490 2.61 -11.96 7.37
N PRO A 491 2.91 -11.79 8.67
CA PRO A 491 3.61 -10.61 9.16
C PRO A 491 4.98 -10.43 8.53
N GLN A 492 5.29 -9.19 8.17
CA GLN A 492 6.56 -8.75 7.63
C GLN A 492 7.06 -7.52 8.41
N LEU A 493 8.36 -7.39 8.58
CA LEU A 493 8.96 -6.20 9.20
C LEU A 493 10.15 -5.75 8.37
N THR A 494 10.03 -4.60 7.73
CA THR A 494 10.93 -4.10 6.69
C THR A 494 11.77 -2.90 7.14
N GLY A 495 11.84 -2.65 8.44
CA GLY A 495 12.54 -1.49 9.01
C GLY A 495 13.94 -1.27 8.46
N PRO A 496 14.85 -2.26 8.42
CA PRO A 496 16.21 -2.09 7.89
C PRO A 496 16.26 -1.69 6.42
N ALA A 497 15.41 -2.28 5.57
CA ALA A 497 15.34 -1.93 4.15
C ALA A 497 14.81 -0.51 3.96
N VAL A 498 13.73 -0.14 4.67
CA VAL A 498 13.15 1.20 4.63
C VAL A 498 14.15 2.24 5.16
N HIS A 499 14.99 1.88 6.16
CA HIS A 499 16.06 2.75 6.63
C HIS A 499 17.07 3.07 5.52
N LYS A 500 17.55 2.08 4.80
CA LYS A 500 18.45 2.27 3.65
C LYS A 500 17.83 3.18 2.59
N LEU A 501 16.53 2.98 2.29
CA LEU A 501 15.80 3.81 1.32
C LEU A 501 15.66 5.27 1.77
N VAL A 502 15.40 5.53 3.05
CA VAL A 502 15.35 6.90 3.60
C VAL A 502 16.72 7.57 3.50
N GLN A 503 17.82 6.84 3.74
CA GLN A 503 19.17 7.40 3.57
C GLN A 503 19.46 7.71 2.09
N ALA A 504 19.05 6.83 1.17
CA ALA A 504 19.21 7.06 -0.27
C ALA A 504 18.41 8.27 -0.76
N LEU A 505 17.17 8.45 -0.31
CA LEU A 505 16.37 9.65 -0.61
C LEU A 505 17.08 10.94 -0.17
N ARG A 506 17.68 10.94 1.02
CA ARG A 506 18.43 12.07 1.53
C ARG A 506 19.68 12.38 0.70
N SER A 507 20.42 11.34 0.33
CA SER A 507 21.66 11.50 -0.45
C SER A 507 21.41 11.90 -1.90
N SER A 508 20.26 11.51 -2.47
CA SER A 508 19.88 11.90 -3.83
C SER A 508 19.24 13.29 -3.91
N GLY A 509 18.94 13.93 -2.77
CA GLY A 509 18.20 15.19 -2.76
C GLY A 509 16.71 15.05 -3.17
N ALA A 510 16.14 13.86 -3.07
CA ALA A 510 14.75 13.61 -3.40
C ALA A 510 13.79 14.33 -2.45
N ASP A 511 12.62 14.74 -2.95
CA ASP A 511 11.63 15.49 -2.19
C ASP A 511 10.85 14.62 -1.18
N GLY A 512 10.74 13.30 -1.42
CA GLY A 512 9.98 12.45 -0.53
C GLY A 512 9.61 11.08 -1.07
N PHE A 513 8.48 10.58 -0.60
CA PHE A 513 8.02 9.23 -0.92
C PHE A 513 6.49 9.14 -0.99
N TYR A 514 5.99 8.06 -1.60
CA TYR A 514 4.71 7.49 -1.26
C TYR A 514 4.86 6.01 -0.85
N THR A 515 3.99 5.55 0.06
CA THR A 515 4.02 4.18 0.55
C THR A 515 3.27 3.23 -0.38
N ARG A 516 3.60 1.95 -0.30
CA ARG A 516 2.83 0.84 -0.85
C ARG A 516 2.71 -0.25 0.23
N GLN A 517 1.50 -0.70 0.49
CA GLN A 517 1.19 -1.65 1.56
C GLN A 517 -0.10 -2.41 1.29
N TRP A 518 -0.30 -3.51 2.03
CA TRP A 518 -1.48 -4.38 1.91
C TRP A 518 -2.09 -4.78 3.25
N LEU A 519 -1.30 -5.00 4.32
CA LEU A 519 -1.79 -5.32 5.67
C LEU A 519 -1.49 -4.21 6.66
N HIS A 520 -2.49 -3.40 7.01
CA HIS A 520 -2.29 -2.19 7.81
C HIS A 520 -1.83 -2.45 9.25
N SER A 521 -2.38 -3.48 9.92
CA SER A 521 -2.07 -3.72 11.34
C SER A 521 -0.61 -4.06 11.59
N ASN A 522 0.03 -4.78 10.65
CA ASN A 522 1.41 -5.24 10.79
C ASN A 522 2.45 -4.19 10.42
N LEU A 523 2.03 -3.12 9.73
CA LEU A 523 2.92 -2.07 9.22
C LEU A 523 3.39 -1.07 10.26
N LEU A 524 2.66 -0.95 11.39
CA LEU A 524 2.78 0.18 12.29
C LEU A 524 4.19 0.45 12.79
N PRO A 525 5.03 -0.54 13.17
CA PRO A 525 6.39 -0.25 13.61
C PRO A 525 7.25 0.38 12.51
N THR A 526 7.17 -0.15 11.27
CA THR A 526 7.90 0.40 10.12
C THR A 526 7.36 1.76 9.70
N LEU A 527 6.05 1.95 9.70
CA LEU A 527 5.42 3.22 9.37
C LEU A 527 5.76 4.30 10.43
N HIS A 528 5.75 3.93 11.72
CA HIS A 528 6.19 4.83 12.78
C HIS A 528 7.64 5.28 12.59
N TYR A 529 8.53 4.34 12.23
CA TYR A 529 9.89 4.69 11.84
C TYR A 529 9.92 5.67 10.66
N LEU A 530 9.23 5.35 9.55
CA LEU A 530 9.26 6.15 8.32
C LEU A 530 8.74 7.57 8.55
N THR A 531 7.64 7.72 9.29
CA THR A 531 7.05 9.02 9.58
C THR A 531 7.99 9.90 10.42
N HIS A 532 8.65 9.36 11.45
CA HIS A 532 9.62 10.12 12.27
C HIS A 532 10.91 10.42 11.49
N ALA A 533 11.46 9.42 10.80
CA ALA A 533 12.65 9.60 9.99
C ALA A 533 12.46 10.59 8.85
N SER A 534 11.25 10.82 8.37
CA SER A 534 10.97 11.84 7.34
C SER A 534 11.06 13.29 7.85
N TRP A 535 11.07 13.50 9.17
CA TRP A 535 11.19 14.79 9.82
C TRP A 535 12.58 15.05 10.39
N GLU A 536 13.15 14.07 11.06
CA GLU A 536 14.39 14.22 11.82
C GLU A 536 15.43 13.18 11.43
N ARG A 537 16.66 13.62 11.27
CA ARG A 537 17.82 12.73 11.13
C ARG A 537 18.13 12.04 12.46
N GLY A 538 18.75 10.87 12.38
CA GLY A 538 19.15 10.12 13.59
C GLY A 538 18.08 9.19 14.16
N TRP A 539 16.93 9.04 13.49
CA TRP A 539 16.02 7.94 13.73
C TRP A 539 16.54 6.65 13.07
N THR A 540 16.50 5.57 13.84
CA THR A 540 16.73 4.20 13.37
C THR A 540 15.49 3.36 13.64
N PRO A 541 15.28 2.22 12.95
CA PRO A 541 14.17 1.33 13.25
C PRO A 541 14.10 0.95 14.72
N ALA A 542 15.22 0.53 15.32
CA ALA A 542 15.29 0.16 16.74
C ALA A 542 14.87 1.31 17.68
N LYS A 543 15.30 2.56 17.39
CA LYS A 543 14.87 3.75 18.15
C LYS A 543 13.38 3.99 18.01
N ALA A 544 12.84 3.82 16.80
CA ALA A 544 11.42 4.00 16.53
C ALA A 544 10.57 2.93 17.24
N TYR A 545 10.98 1.67 17.20
CA TYR A 545 10.30 0.59 17.92
C TYR A 545 10.32 0.82 19.43
N LYS A 546 11.47 1.20 19.99
CA LYS A 546 11.56 1.59 21.39
C LYS A 546 10.59 2.73 21.72
N HIS A 547 10.61 3.81 20.95
CA HIS A 547 9.73 4.96 21.14
C HIS A 547 8.26 4.58 21.05
N PHE A 548 7.88 3.69 20.11
CA PHE A 548 6.50 3.25 19.95
C PHE A 548 6.01 2.44 21.15
N PHE A 549 6.82 1.48 21.62
CA PHE A 549 6.37 0.47 22.59
C PHE A 549 6.68 0.78 24.05
N GLU A 550 7.75 1.53 24.37
CA GLU A 550 8.21 1.68 25.76
C GLU A 550 7.16 2.33 26.68
N ASP A 551 6.48 3.37 26.20
CA ASP A 551 5.42 4.04 26.98
C ASP A 551 4.17 3.17 27.10
N LEU A 552 3.79 2.46 26.04
CA LEU A 552 2.59 1.63 25.96
C LEU A 552 2.74 0.29 26.70
N CYS A 553 3.88 -0.39 26.50
CA CYS A 553 4.11 -1.75 26.98
C CYS A 553 4.95 -1.80 28.27
N GLY A 554 5.70 -0.73 28.53
CA GLY A 554 6.61 -0.64 29.66
C GLY A 554 7.98 -1.29 29.40
N PRO A 555 9.00 -0.96 30.22
CA PRO A 555 10.39 -1.35 29.99
C PRO A 555 10.63 -2.86 30.02
N ARG A 556 9.83 -3.63 30.76
CA ARG A 556 9.97 -5.10 30.86
C ARG A 556 9.64 -5.82 29.56
N ALA A 557 8.76 -5.25 28.74
CA ALA A 557 8.38 -5.84 27.45
C ALA A 557 9.41 -5.57 26.34
N MET A 558 10.32 -4.61 26.52
CA MET A 558 11.21 -4.15 25.44
C MET A 558 12.21 -5.20 24.95
N ALA A 559 12.80 -5.99 25.86
CA ALA A 559 13.76 -7.02 25.48
C ALA A 559 13.14 -8.15 24.62
N PRO A 560 12.02 -8.77 25.05
CA PRO A 560 11.35 -9.79 24.22
C PRO A 560 10.80 -9.20 22.91
N ILE A 561 10.26 -7.97 22.87
CA ILE A 561 9.85 -7.31 21.63
C ILE A 561 11.05 -7.16 20.67
N ALA A 562 12.17 -6.61 21.15
CA ALA A 562 13.35 -6.40 20.31
C ALA A 562 13.91 -7.72 19.75
N THR A 563 13.85 -8.79 20.51
CA THR A 563 14.29 -10.14 20.05
C THR A 563 13.36 -10.67 18.98
N ALA A 564 12.04 -10.61 19.19
CA ALA A 564 11.04 -11.06 18.22
C ALA A 564 11.12 -10.25 16.92
N PHE A 565 11.25 -8.91 17.02
CA PHE A 565 11.32 -8.04 15.85
C PHE A 565 12.59 -8.26 15.02
N ARG A 566 13.74 -8.45 15.67
CA ARG A 566 14.98 -8.79 14.94
C ARG A 566 14.84 -10.12 14.20
N ALA A 567 14.21 -11.12 14.79
CA ALA A 567 13.96 -12.39 14.13
C ALA A 567 13.02 -12.23 12.92
N LEU A 568 11.96 -11.39 13.06
CA LEU A 568 11.02 -11.11 11.99
C LEU A 568 11.67 -10.29 10.86
N GLU A 569 12.50 -9.28 11.17
CA GLU A 569 13.27 -8.52 10.18
C GLU A 569 14.19 -9.44 9.36
N ASN A 570 14.95 -10.30 10.04
CA ASN A 570 15.85 -11.25 9.38
C ASN A 570 15.08 -12.24 8.49
N LEU A 571 13.96 -12.77 8.97
CA LEU A 571 13.10 -13.64 8.16
C LEU A 571 12.57 -12.92 6.93
N THR A 572 12.04 -11.71 7.11
CA THR A 572 11.51 -10.89 6.02
C THR A 572 12.59 -10.62 4.97
N GLU A 573 13.80 -10.25 5.38
CA GLU A 573 14.92 -10.00 4.45
C GLU A 573 15.31 -11.27 3.68
N ASN A 574 15.35 -12.43 4.34
CA ASN A 574 15.65 -13.71 3.70
C ASN A 574 14.58 -14.12 2.68
N LEU A 575 13.30 -13.91 2.99
CA LEU A 575 12.20 -14.19 2.06
C LEU A 575 12.24 -13.25 0.84
N HIS A 576 12.53 -11.96 1.07
CA HIS A 576 12.70 -10.99 -0.01
C HIS A 576 13.90 -11.30 -0.92
N ALA A 577 14.99 -11.81 -0.37
CA ALA A 577 16.20 -12.11 -1.13
C ALA A 577 15.98 -13.18 -2.22
N VAL A 578 15.06 -14.11 -1.98
CA VAL A 578 14.78 -15.24 -2.89
C VAL A 578 13.43 -15.13 -3.60
N ALA A 579 12.74 -14.00 -3.47
CA ALA A 579 11.40 -13.80 -4.04
C ALA A 579 10.40 -14.90 -3.62
N PHE A 580 10.36 -15.22 -2.33
CA PHE A 580 9.54 -16.32 -1.83
C PHE A 580 8.05 -15.95 -1.86
N HIS A 581 7.23 -16.80 -2.46
CA HIS A 581 5.79 -16.61 -2.53
C HIS A 581 5.12 -17.49 -1.47
N LEU A 582 4.45 -16.89 -0.46
CA LEU A 582 3.77 -17.68 0.59
C LEU A 582 2.25 -17.63 0.44
N SER A 583 1.66 -16.46 0.64
CA SER A 583 0.22 -16.28 0.80
C SER A 583 -0.32 -15.16 -0.06
N PHE A 584 0.01 -15.17 -1.35
CA PHE A 584 -0.44 -14.14 -2.29
C PHE A 584 -1.99 -14.04 -2.26
N PRO A 585 -2.56 -12.83 -2.08
CA PRO A 585 -3.98 -12.66 -1.76
C PRO A 585 -4.91 -12.70 -2.99
N LEU A 586 -4.63 -13.56 -3.97
CA LEU A 586 -5.48 -13.77 -5.14
C LEU A 586 -6.26 -15.07 -5.04
N PRO A 587 -7.48 -15.12 -5.59
CA PRO A 587 -8.19 -16.38 -5.79
C PRO A 587 -7.33 -17.37 -6.57
N ALA A 588 -7.52 -18.67 -6.30
CA ALA A 588 -6.82 -19.80 -6.93
C ALA A 588 -5.27 -19.79 -6.86
N PHE A 589 -4.64 -18.90 -6.07
CA PHE A 589 -3.19 -18.99 -5.91
C PHE A 589 -2.74 -20.35 -5.35
N MET A 590 -3.53 -20.92 -4.44
CA MET A 590 -3.29 -22.30 -3.94
C MET A 590 -3.35 -23.33 -5.08
N ALA A 591 -4.27 -23.18 -6.04
CA ALA A 591 -4.34 -24.08 -7.19
C ALA A 591 -3.12 -23.93 -8.12
N VAL A 592 -2.65 -22.68 -8.32
CA VAL A 592 -1.42 -22.42 -9.08
C VAL A 592 -0.21 -23.06 -8.42
N LEU A 593 -0.09 -22.99 -7.09
CA LEU A 593 0.95 -23.68 -6.34
C LEU A 593 0.83 -25.21 -6.50
N TRP A 594 -0.38 -25.75 -6.41
CA TRP A 594 -0.63 -27.17 -6.54
C TRP A 594 -0.21 -27.73 -7.91
N GLU A 595 -0.49 -27.00 -8.99
CA GLU A 595 -0.14 -27.42 -10.35
C GLU A 595 1.33 -27.16 -10.69
N ASN A 596 1.93 -26.10 -10.14
CA ASN A 596 3.27 -25.64 -10.46
C ASN A 596 4.08 -25.42 -9.19
N TRP A 597 4.33 -26.48 -8.42
CA TRP A 597 5.02 -26.39 -7.13
C TRP A 597 6.42 -25.78 -7.29
N PRO A 598 6.73 -24.67 -6.60
CA PRO A 598 8.00 -23.99 -6.78
C PRO A 598 9.16 -24.80 -6.17
N ALA A 599 10.27 -24.94 -6.88
CA ALA A 599 11.47 -25.64 -6.38
C ALA A 599 12.05 -25.01 -5.09
N THR A 600 11.70 -23.76 -4.79
CA THR A 600 12.11 -23.06 -3.57
C THR A 600 11.30 -23.47 -2.33
N HIS A 601 10.16 -24.13 -2.51
CA HIS A 601 9.23 -24.52 -1.43
C HIS A 601 9.48 -25.95 -0.97
N THR A 602 10.72 -26.25 -0.58
CA THR A 602 11.02 -27.61 -0.04
C THR A 602 10.45 -27.75 1.37
N PRO A 603 10.06 -28.98 1.79
CA PRO A 603 9.55 -29.24 3.13
C PRO A 603 10.48 -28.76 4.25
N GLU A 604 11.80 -28.91 4.08
CA GLU A 604 12.81 -28.46 5.05
C GLU A 604 12.78 -26.94 5.21
N ARG A 605 12.69 -26.22 4.11
CA ARG A 605 12.66 -24.75 4.11
C ARG A 605 11.37 -24.22 4.71
N LEU A 606 10.22 -24.80 4.36
CA LEU A 606 8.94 -24.44 4.97
C LEU A 606 8.96 -24.73 6.48
N SER A 607 9.46 -25.89 6.90
CA SER A 607 9.63 -26.24 8.32
C SER A 607 10.57 -25.28 9.05
N GLU A 608 11.62 -24.79 8.40
CA GLU A 608 12.51 -23.78 8.97
C GLU A 608 11.77 -22.44 9.17
N ILE A 609 11.01 -21.99 8.19
CA ILE A 609 10.20 -20.77 8.27
C ILE A 609 9.18 -20.87 9.41
N ALA A 610 8.46 -22.01 9.52
CA ALA A 610 7.51 -22.26 10.60
C ALA A 610 8.18 -22.17 11.98
N ARG A 611 9.34 -22.81 12.18
CA ARG A 611 10.11 -22.75 13.43
C ARG A 611 10.59 -21.34 13.78
N ILE A 612 10.90 -20.51 12.77
CA ILE A 612 11.25 -19.11 13.02
C ILE A 612 10.01 -18.35 13.52
N PHE A 613 8.85 -18.49 12.86
CA PHE A 613 7.59 -17.89 13.33
C PHE A 613 7.20 -18.37 14.73
N GLU A 614 7.39 -19.65 15.08
CA GLU A 614 7.17 -20.15 16.45
C GLU A 614 8.03 -19.41 17.48
N ARG A 615 9.31 -19.20 17.20
CA ARG A 615 10.21 -18.43 18.08
C ARG A 615 9.76 -16.97 18.23
N ILE A 616 9.29 -16.35 17.14
CA ILE A 616 8.77 -14.99 17.16
C ILE A 616 7.48 -14.94 18.01
N THR A 617 6.55 -15.87 17.80
CA THR A 617 5.30 -16.02 18.56
C THR A 617 5.57 -16.16 20.06
N ASN A 618 6.47 -17.08 20.43
CA ASN A 618 6.86 -17.29 21.83
C ASN A 618 7.48 -16.04 22.47
N GLY A 619 8.30 -15.28 21.71
CA GLY A 619 8.86 -14.00 22.15
C GLY A 619 7.79 -12.93 22.38
N LEU A 620 6.82 -12.84 21.47
CA LEU A 620 5.69 -11.93 21.60
C LEU A 620 4.75 -12.31 22.75
N GLU A 621 4.48 -13.59 22.98
CA GLU A 621 3.73 -14.06 24.15
C GLU A 621 4.39 -13.63 25.47
N GLN A 622 5.72 -13.74 25.56
CA GLN A 622 6.45 -13.25 26.73
C GLN A 622 6.30 -11.74 26.90
N ALA A 623 6.37 -10.98 25.79
CA ALA A 623 6.15 -9.55 25.78
C ALA A 623 4.73 -9.20 26.29
N VAL A 624 3.71 -9.91 25.79
CA VAL A 624 2.30 -9.74 26.18
C VAL A 624 2.10 -9.96 27.69
N LYS A 625 2.74 -11.01 28.27
CA LYS A 625 2.62 -11.35 29.70
C LYS A 625 3.12 -10.23 30.62
N VAL A 626 4.16 -9.50 30.19
CA VAL A 626 4.80 -8.45 31.01
C VAL A 626 4.43 -7.04 30.58
N SER A 627 3.63 -6.90 29.52
CA SER A 627 3.20 -5.63 28.96
C SER A 627 2.17 -4.94 29.85
N LYS A 628 2.20 -3.61 29.86
CA LYS A 628 1.11 -2.77 30.38
C LYS A 628 -0.15 -2.93 29.50
N PRO A 629 -1.36 -2.69 30.05
CA PRO A 629 -2.62 -2.83 29.33
C PRO A 629 -2.67 -2.07 28.00
N ALA A 630 -2.19 -0.82 27.96
CA ALA A 630 -2.23 0.04 26.76
C ALA A 630 -1.58 -0.57 25.51
N GLY A 631 -0.49 -1.31 25.68
CA GLY A 631 0.23 -1.95 24.55
C GLY A 631 -0.14 -3.41 24.34
N LYS A 632 -0.86 -4.01 25.31
CA LYS A 632 -1.11 -5.45 25.36
C LYS A 632 -1.92 -5.93 24.17
N GLU A 633 -2.98 -5.21 23.82
CA GLU A 633 -3.88 -5.56 22.74
C GLU A 633 -3.16 -5.57 21.36
N TYR A 634 -2.30 -4.57 21.11
CA TYR A 634 -1.50 -4.56 19.88
C TYR A 634 -0.54 -5.75 19.81
N LEU A 635 0.17 -6.04 20.90
CA LEU A 635 1.10 -7.18 20.95
C LEU A 635 0.39 -8.51 20.80
N GLN A 636 -0.82 -8.66 21.38
CA GLN A 636 -1.65 -9.85 21.20
C GLN A 636 -2.06 -10.04 19.75
N SER A 637 -2.52 -8.97 19.08
CA SER A 637 -2.86 -9.03 17.67
C SER A 637 -1.68 -9.48 16.81
N LEU A 638 -0.49 -8.90 17.03
CA LEU A 638 0.72 -9.28 16.29
C LEU A 638 1.16 -10.72 16.60
N GLU A 639 1.05 -11.16 17.86
CA GLU A 639 1.31 -12.53 18.26
C GLU A 639 0.37 -13.51 17.53
N ARG A 640 -0.94 -13.22 17.46
CA ARG A 640 -1.93 -14.02 16.74
C ARG A 640 -1.63 -14.13 15.25
N HIS A 641 -1.23 -13.02 14.62
CA HIS A 641 -0.82 -13.05 13.23
C HIS A 641 0.48 -13.84 13.00
N CYS A 642 1.43 -13.84 13.93
CA CYS A 642 2.60 -14.70 13.84
C CYS A 642 2.24 -16.18 14.05
N ARG A 643 1.29 -16.49 14.95
CA ARG A 643 0.76 -17.84 15.15
C ARG A 643 0.00 -18.34 13.91
N HIS A 644 -0.80 -17.47 13.29
CA HIS A 644 -1.39 -17.75 11.98
C HIS A 644 -0.32 -18.18 10.98
N ALA A 645 0.80 -17.45 10.90
CA ALA A 645 1.88 -17.77 9.96
C ALA A 645 2.49 -19.15 10.22
N VAL A 646 2.60 -19.62 11.49
CA VAL A 646 3.04 -20.99 11.82
C VAL A 646 2.10 -22.01 11.19
N PHE A 647 0.80 -21.93 11.46
CA PHE A 647 -0.18 -22.88 10.93
C PHE A 647 -0.28 -22.80 9.41
N PHE A 648 -0.22 -21.61 8.84
CA PHE A 648 -0.27 -21.40 7.39
C PHE A 648 0.92 -22.07 6.69
N VAL A 649 2.13 -21.90 7.21
CA VAL A 649 3.35 -22.53 6.64
C VAL A 649 3.32 -24.05 6.84
N ASN A 650 2.78 -24.54 7.95
CA ASN A 650 2.55 -25.98 8.15
C ASN A 650 1.55 -26.52 7.11
N ALA A 651 0.46 -25.79 6.82
CA ALA A 651 -0.47 -26.18 5.75
C ALA A 651 0.23 -26.26 4.38
N LEU A 652 1.15 -25.33 4.07
CA LEU A 652 1.96 -25.39 2.86
C LEU A 652 2.94 -26.59 2.87
N THR A 653 3.47 -26.98 4.03
CA THR A 653 4.31 -28.17 4.16
C THR A 653 3.51 -29.44 3.84
N ASP A 654 2.29 -29.53 4.36
CA ASP A 654 1.38 -30.64 4.05
C ASP A 654 0.96 -30.65 2.57
N LEU A 655 0.72 -29.45 1.99
CA LEU A 655 0.43 -29.31 0.55
C LEU A 655 1.61 -29.76 -0.32
N SER A 656 2.85 -29.47 0.11
CA SER A 656 4.06 -29.97 -0.55
C SER A 656 4.14 -31.49 -0.54
N ALA A 657 3.92 -32.09 0.62
CA ALA A 657 3.92 -33.53 0.76
C ALA A 657 2.81 -34.21 -0.05
N ALA A 658 1.62 -33.59 -0.08
CA ALA A 658 0.52 -34.04 -0.93
C ALA A 658 0.87 -33.96 -2.42
N HIS A 659 1.56 -32.90 -2.87
CA HIS A 659 2.01 -32.75 -4.25
C HIS A 659 3.03 -33.81 -4.64
N GLU A 660 4.00 -34.15 -3.77
CA GLU A 660 4.95 -35.20 -3.99
C GLU A 660 4.26 -36.56 -4.10
N ALA A 661 3.36 -36.90 -3.16
CA ALA A 661 2.57 -38.14 -3.20
C ALA A 661 1.72 -38.21 -4.48
N LYS A 662 1.11 -37.10 -4.92
CA LYS A 662 0.39 -37.05 -6.20
C LYS A 662 1.30 -37.34 -7.39
N CYS A 663 2.51 -36.84 -7.42
CA CYS A 663 3.46 -37.13 -8.50
C CYS A 663 3.82 -38.62 -8.55
N GLN A 664 3.93 -39.30 -7.41
CA GLN A 664 4.14 -40.73 -7.32
C GLN A 664 2.89 -41.52 -7.81
N ALA A 665 1.69 -41.07 -7.38
CA ALA A 665 0.44 -41.65 -7.86
C ALA A 665 0.30 -41.54 -9.40
N ASP A 666 0.61 -40.36 -9.96
CA ASP A 666 0.60 -40.14 -11.41
C ASP A 666 1.64 -41.04 -12.16
N ALA A 667 2.78 -41.31 -11.53
CA ALA A 667 3.79 -42.24 -12.07
C ALA A 667 3.31 -43.72 -12.02
N ALA A 668 2.74 -44.13 -10.90
CA ALA A 668 2.16 -45.48 -10.73
C ALA A 668 1.01 -45.71 -11.71
N GLN A 669 0.14 -44.71 -11.92
CA GLN A 669 -0.93 -44.76 -12.91
C GLN A 669 -0.41 -44.96 -14.34
N LYS A 670 0.67 -44.28 -14.72
CA LYS A 670 1.34 -44.44 -16.03
C LYS A 670 1.96 -45.81 -16.18
N ALA A 671 2.53 -46.36 -15.09
CA ALA A 671 3.10 -47.67 -15.03
C ALA A 671 2.03 -48.81 -14.97
N ARG A 672 0.76 -48.44 -14.73
CA ARG A 672 -0.35 -49.37 -14.45
C ARG A 672 -0.14 -50.23 -13.20
N ASP A 673 0.57 -49.69 -12.21
CA ASP A 673 0.73 -50.26 -10.89
C ASP A 673 -0.40 -49.75 -9.99
N PHE A 674 -1.48 -50.50 -9.87
CA PHE A 674 -2.68 -50.09 -9.15
C PHE A 674 -2.49 -50.14 -7.63
N GLU A 675 -1.63 -51.01 -7.11
CA GLU A 675 -1.34 -51.10 -5.67
C GLU A 675 -0.57 -49.85 -5.21
N GLU A 676 0.48 -49.47 -5.93
CA GLU A 676 1.20 -48.24 -5.66
C GLU A 676 0.31 -47.00 -5.89
N LEU A 677 -0.55 -47.00 -6.93
CA LEU A 677 -1.50 -45.93 -7.18
C LEU A 677 -2.45 -45.71 -5.99
N ASP A 678 -3.02 -46.79 -5.44
CA ASP A 678 -3.93 -46.70 -4.28
C ASP A 678 -3.20 -46.20 -3.04
N GLN A 679 -1.98 -46.71 -2.76
CA GLN A 679 -1.17 -46.27 -1.64
C GLN A 679 -0.84 -44.78 -1.72
N TRP A 680 -0.37 -44.32 -2.88
CA TRP A 680 0.00 -42.90 -3.05
C TRP A 680 -1.23 -41.99 -3.11
N SER A 681 -2.37 -42.45 -3.63
CA SER A 681 -3.63 -41.70 -3.61
C SER A 681 -4.15 -41.53 -2.18
N ALA A 682 -4.06 -42.57 -1.34
CA ALA A 682 -4.42 -42.49 0.07
C ALA A 682 -3.48 -41.54 0.84
N THR A 683 -2.18 -41.58 0.55
CA THR A 683 -1.17 -40.71 1.14
C THR A 683 -1.46 -39.22 0.74
N THR A 684 -1.76 -38.97 -0.52
CA THR A 684 -2.16 -37.66 -1.02
C THR A 684 -3.38 -37.12 -0.28
N ALA A 685 -4.43 -37.96 -0.10
CA ALA A 685 -5.65 -37.57 0.60
C ALA A 685 -5.36 -37.23 2.08
N ALA A 686 -4.55 -38.02 2.77
CA ALA A 686 -4.19 -37.77 4.16
C ALA A 686 -3.45 -36.43 4.34
N HIS A 687 -2.49 -36.13 3.48
CA HIS A 687 -1.80 -34.82 3.51
C HIS A 687 -2.71 -33.65 3.19
N LEU A 688 -3.64 -33.79 2.24
CA LEU A 688 -4.61 -32.72 1.94
C LEU A 688 -5.59 -32.48 3.10
N GLU A 689 -5.98 -33.53 3.83
CA GLU A 689 -6.79 -33.38 5.05
C GLU A 689 -6.02 -32.62 6.13
N GLN A 690 -4.75 -32.95 6.33
CA GLN A 690 -3.90 -32.28 7.30
C GLN A 690 -3.67 -30.81 6.88
N CYS A 691 -3.47 -30.55 5.58
CA CYS A 691 -3.39 -29.19 5.02
C CYS A 691 -4.66 -28.39 5.34
N ALA A 692 -5.85 -28.94 5.11
CA ALA A 692 -7.12 -28.28 5.40
C ALA A 692 -7.30 -28.00 6.92
N CYS A 693 -6.87 -28.95 7.78
CA CYS A 693 -6.89 -28.76 9.22
C CYS A 693 -5.95 -27.59 9.65
N ASN A 694 -4.71 -27.59 9.17
CA ASN A 694 -3.75 -26.52 9.47
C ASN A 694 -4.20 -25.19 8.89
N MET A 695 -4.84 -25.16 7.72
CA MET A 695 -5.40 -23.95 7.14
C MET A 695 -6.55 -23.38 7.98
N ARG A 696 -7.43 -24.24 8.54
CA ARG A 696 -8.48 -23.81 9.48
C ARG A 696 -7.88 -23.20 10.74
N ASN A 697 -6.89 -23.84 11.35
CA ASN A 697 -6.19 -23.31 12.52
C ASN A 697 -5.50 -21.97 12.21
N ALA A 698 -4.96 -21.82 11.00
CA ALA A 698 -4.40 -20.56 10.54
C ALA A 698 -5.45 -19.45 10.47
N CYS A 699 -6.64 -19.72 9.90
CA CYS A 699 -7.73 -18.78 9.82
C CYS A 699 -8.28 -18.40 11.20
N GLU A 700 -8.40 -19.36 12.12
CA GLU A 700 -8.84 -19.13 13.51
C GLU A 700 -7.85 -18.22 14.25
N ALA A 701 -6.55 -18.53 14.17
CA ALA A 701 -5.51 -17.70 14.78
C ALA A 701 -5.48 -16.28 14.20
N PHE A 702 -5.70 -16.14 12.87
CA PHE A 702 -5.77 -14.83 12.22
C PHE A 702 -6.99 -14.03 12.71
N ALA A 703 -8.16 -14.68 12.80
CA ALA A 703 -9.40 -14.05 13.25
C ALA A 703 -9.28 -13.42 14.65
N GLU A 704 -8.56 -14.09 15.58
CA GLU A 704 -8.30 -13.55 16.92
C GLU A 704 -7.41 -12.30 16.92
N GLY A 705 -6.66 -12.07 15.83
CA GLY A 705 -5.77 -10.92 15.66
C GLY A 705 -6.38 -9.74 14.89
N VAL A 706 -7.55 -9.90 14.30
CA VAL A 706 -8.20 -8.87 13.47
C VAL A 706 -8.57 -7.65 14.29
N ARG A 707 -8.21 -6.45 13.79
CA ARG A 707 -8.45 -5.17 14.47
C ARG A 707 -8.99 -4.08 13.55
N ASP A 708 -8.92 -4.26 12.26
CA ASP A 708 -9.31 -3.28 11.26
C ASP A 708 -9.97 -3.94 10.04
N ARG A 709 -10.46 -3.12 9.14
CA ARG A 709 -11.12 -3.59 7.93
C ARG A 709 -10.16 -4.29 6.95
N CYS A 710 -8.88 -3.97 6.96
CA CYS A 710 -7.87 -4.72 6.21
C CYS A 710 -7.73 -6.14 6.74
N GLY A 711 -7.70 -6.31 8.07
CA GLY A 711 -7.70 -7.62 8.71
C GLY A 711 -8.95 -8.44 8.38
N LEU A 712 -10.14 -7.82 8.35
CA LEU A 712 -11.37 -8.49 7.89
C LEU A 712 -11.25 -8.96 6.44
N GLY A 713 -10.73 -8.12 5.54
CA GLY A 713 -10.52 -8.48 4.15
C GLY A 713 -9.49 -9.60 3.96
N ALA A 714 -8.43 -9.60 4.76
CA ALA A 714 -7.45 -10.68 4.78
C ALA A 714 -8.07 -12.00 5.27
N LEU A 715 -8.88 -11.95 6.33
CA LEU A 715 -9.60 -13.12 6.84
C LEU A 715 -10.59 -13.67 5.81
N ALA A 716 -11.35 -12.79 5.13
CA ALA A 716 -12.24 -13.19 4.05
C ALA A 716 -11.47 -13.88 2.89
N THR A 717 -10.30 -13.34 2.54
CA THR A 717 -9.40 -13.94 1.55
C THR A 717 -8.88 -15.31 1.99
N LEU A 718 -8.42 -15.43 3.23
CA LEU A 718 -7.93 -16.69 3.80
C LEU A 718 -9.02 -17.75 3.83
N ASN A 719 -10.22 -17.40 4.28
CA ASN A 719 -11.36 -18.31 4.32
C ASN A 719 -11.77 -18.77 2.91
N SER A 720 -12.06 -17.81 2.01
CA SER A 720 -12.63 -18.11 0.70
C SER A 720 -11.61 -18.69 -0.30
N TYR A 721 -10.35 -18.22 -0.27
CA TYR A 721 -9.39 -18.55 -1.32
C TYR A 721 -8.32 -19.58 -0.90
N TRP A 722 -8.23 -19.85 0.38
CA TRP A 722 -7.29 -20.83 0.93
C TRP A 722 -8.00 -21.99 1.65
N LEU A 723 -8.82 -21.70 2.66
CA LEU A 723 -9.50 -22.73 3.44
C LEU A 723 -10.53 -23.50 2.60
N ASP A 724 -11.39 -22.82 1.86
CA ASP A 724 -12.41 -23.48 1.02
C ASP A 724 -11.76 -24.32 -0.08
N VAL A 725 -10.66 -23.84 -0.67
CA VAL A 725 -9.90 -24.57 -1.69
C VAL A 725 -9.21 -25.80 -1.07
N ALA A 726 -8.60 -25.69 0.13
CA ALA A 726 -8.00 -26.81 0.83
C ALA A 726 -9.05 -27.88 1.17
N ASN A 727 -10.22 -27.48 1.67
CA ASN A 727 -11.34 -28.39 1.95
C ASN A 727 -11.85 -29.07 0.68
N ALA A 728 -11.96 -28.36 -0.43
CA ALA A 728 -12.37 -28.92 -1.71
C ALA A 728 -11.35 -29.97 -2.21
N TYR A 729 -10.06 -29.70 -2.12
CA TYR A 729 -9.02 -30.66 -2.51
C TYR A 729 -9.03 -31.92 -1.63
N ALA A 730 -9.14 -31.78 -0.31
CA ALA A 730 -9.27 -32.90 0.61
C ALA A 730 -10.50 -33.75 0.30
N THR A 731 -11.66 -33.12 0.01
CA THR A 731 -12.89 -33.82 -0.34
C THR A 731 -12.74 -34.60 -1.64
N VAL A 732 -12.21 -33.97 -2.69
CA VAL A 732 -12.02 -34.63 -4.01
C VAL A 732 -11.05 -35.81 -3.89
N ALA A 733 -9.97 -35.69 -3.12
CA ALA A 733 -9.01 -36.76 -2.91
C ALA A 733 -9.66 -37.95 -2.20
N LYS A 734 -10.47 -37.74 -1.15
CA LYS A 734 -11.25 -38.81 -0.48
C LYS A 734 -12.21 -39.53 -1.42
N ILE A 735 -12.93 -38.78 -2.24
CA ILE A 735 -13.85 -39.37 -3.22
C ILE A 735 -13.06 -40.27 -4.18
N ARG A 736 -11.93 -39.81 -4.70
CA ARG A 736 -11.10 -40.63 -5.62
C ARG A 736 -10.64 -41.93 -4.99
N THR A 737 -10.09 -41.90 -3.77
CA THR A 737 -9.69 -43.12 -3.04
C THR A 737 -10.86 -44.06 -2.79
N SER A 738 -12.06 -43.55 -2.51
CA SER A 738 -13.25 -44.38 -2.30
C SER A 738 -13.74 -45.06 -3.59
N PHE A 739 -13.60 -44.42 -4.75
CA PHE A 739 -14.00 -45.01 -6.04
C PHE A 739 -13.07 -46.12 -6.51
N HIS A 740 -11.77 -46.11 -6.18
CA HIS A 740 -10.87 -47.19 -6.50
C HIS A 740 -11.30 -48.50 -5.80
N HIS A 741 -11.73 -48.44 -4.54
CA HIS A 741 -12.24 -49.61 -3.81
C HIS A 741 -13.56 -50.17 -4.33
N VAL A 742 -14.40 -49.36 -5.04
CA VAL A 742 -15.70 -49.83 -5.58
C VAL A 742 -15.55 -50.54 -6.93
N VAL A 743 -14.48 -50.29 -7.68
CA VAL A 743 -14.24 -50.89 -9.00
C VAL A 743 -13.59 -52.28 -8.86
N GLU A 744 -12.99 -52.62 -7.70
CA GLU A 744 -12.41 -53.92 -7.39
C GLU A 744 -13.36 -54.89 -6.65
N SER A 745 -14.54 -54.43 -6.17
CA SER A 745 -15.60 -55.23 -5.56
C SER A 745 -16.71 -55.54 -6.57
#